data_f682487bfd009783931eeb303aa9373f
#
_entry.id   f682487bfd009783931eeb303aa9373f
#
_cell.length_a   1.000
_cell.length_b   1.000
_cell.length_c   1.000
_cell.angle_alpha   90.00
_cell.angle_beta   90.00
_cell.angle_gamma   90.00
#
_symmetry.space_group_name_H-M   'P 1'
#
loop_
_entity.id
_entity.type
_entity.pdbx_description
1 polymer ?
#
loop_
_entity_poly.entity_id
_entity_poly.type
_entity_poly.pdbx_seq_one_letter_code
_entity_poly.pdbx_strand_id
1 'polypeptide(L)'
;MATPQLSPGVLVREVDLTVGRAENVLDNIGAIAGPFSIGPIDEATDIQTQQQFIDQFGKPLSTDRQYEYWMTASSYLSYGGVLKVIRTDDTQLNSANAGVGDASDSSTKIKNKDDYYANFTTPTAWTWAARTPGTWANSAKVCFIDNEADQIIGFSTTSPAAAGAVIGYGVTVSIDNTVIPGAGTTSAFTGYLKGIVTGVGTDSVNGNSNVSVKILQRVSYATTYTGVDYAQADPARSIENGKSMYFVNNSGINTGTAGGGGEAVTVTSIDDWYDAQTLNLTNSTVYWKTIAPRPKTSNFVSSRSGGNDSVHVVVVDDNGDVTGIQGNILEKNLFLSKAKDTIADGDNPLKTYYKDYIAENSNYLYAGYDPSQATDAYWSTTPLAAGFSTAYTANTTAEGVWGVEAQGVTFSSIGNVAYSLTGGVDYDANGGYTATLSNLKTSYELFSNKDEIEVDYLLMGPGGGTEAESQAKANLLISIANDRKDCVACVSPHRANIVNVSNTTTQTNNLLKFFSPISSSSYAVLDSGYKYTYDRFNNEFRYIPCNGDVAGLMVRTAVNAYPWFSPAGVQRGILNSAIKLAYNPNKAQRDLLYGARVNSIINQKGSGILLFGDKTALNYASAFDRINVRRLFLTVEQALEGAANAQLFELNDSNTRSNFVNIVEPYLRDIQAKRGVYDFLVVCDQTNNTPDVIDNNEFRADIFLKPTKSINYITLTFVATRTGVAFNEVVGTV
;
A
#
# COMPACT_ATOMS: atom_id res chain seq x y z
N MET A 1 -4.85 -13.68 -41.74
CA MET A 1 -4.80 -13.66 -43.21
C MET A 1 -6.22 -13.41 -43.71
N ALA A 2 -6.45 -12.32 -44.43
CA ALA A 2 -7.76 -12.03 -45.00
C ALA A 2 -8.03 -13.01 -46.14
N THR A 3 -9.15 -13.69 -46.08
CA THR A 3 -9.64 -14.58 -47.18
C THR A 3 -9.88 -13.74 -48.42
N PRO A 4 -9.34 -14.11 -49.58
CA PRO A 4 -9.59 -13.37 -50.81
C PRO A 4 -11.09 -13.48 -51.19
N GLN A 5 -11.68 -12.36 -51.56
CA GLN A 5 -13.05 -12.29 -52.03
C GLN A 5 -13.13 -12.97 -53.40
N LEU A 6 -13.95 -14.01 -53.52
CA LEU A 6 -14.10 -14.83 -54.73
C LEU A 6 -15.20 -14.35 -55.69
N SER A 7 -15.95 -13.29 -55.36
CA SER A 7 -16.97 -12.70 -56.18
C SER A 7 -16.83 -11.19 -56.33
N PRO A 8 -17.30 -10.55 -57.41
CA PRO A 8 -17.24 -9.08 -57.53
C PRO A 8 -18.02 -8.41 -56.40
N GLY A 9 -17.37 -7.53 -55.66
CA GLY A 9 -17.93 -6.78 -54.54
C GLY A 9 -16.98 -5.68 -54.06
N VAL A 10 -17.51 -4.72 -53.31
CA VAL A 10 -16.72 -3.63 -52.74
C VAL A 10 -16.15 -4.13 -51.40
N LEU A 11 -14.82 -4.19 -51.29
CA LEU A 11 -14.13 -4.48 -50.06
C LEU A 11 -13.88 -3.15 -49.32
N VAL A 12 -14.61 -2.90 -48.27
CA VAL A 12 -14.30 -1.78 -47.38
C VAL A 12 -13.20 -2.23 -46.44
N ARG A 13 -12.02 -1.60 -46.53
CA ARG A 13 -10.95 -1.72 -45.56
C ARG A 13 -10.98 -0.49 -44.67
N GLU A 14 -11.25 -0.68 -43.39
CA GLU A 14 -10.90 0.30 -42.39
C GLU A 14 -9.41 0.16 -42.09
N VAL A 15 -8.65 1.18 -42.41
CA VAL A 15 -7.26 1.33 -41.99
C VAL A 15 -7.28 2.34 -40.85
N ASP A 16 -7.01 1.89 -39.64
CA ASP A 16 -6.83 2.78 -38.51
C ASP A 16 -5.50 3.53 -38.69
N LEU A 17 -5.60 4.80 -39.12
CA LEU A 17 -4.49 5.74 -39.23
C LEU A 17 -4.25 6.53 -37.94
N THR A 18 -4.80 6.09 -36.80
CA THR A 18 -4.64 6.74 -35.49
C THR A 18 -3.26 6.45 -34.85
N VAL A 19 -2.42 5.65 -35.49
CA VAL A 19 -1.03 5.50 -35.10
C VAL A 19 -0.28 6.78 -35.48
N GLY A 20 -0.20 7.73 -34.59
CA GLY A 20 0.50 9.02 -34.79
C GLY A 20 -0.31 10.26 -34.41
N ARG A 21 -1.40 10.15 -33.69
CA ARG A 21 -2.09 11.28 -33.09
C ARG A 21 -1.35 11.66 -31.80
N ALA A 22 -0.96 12.93 -31.67
CA ALA A 22 -0.48 13.46 -30.40
C ALA A 22 -1.62 13.31 -29.37
N GLU A 23 -1.37 12.54 -28.32
CA GLU A 23 -2.36 12.29 -27.27
C GLU A 23 -2.61 13.54 -26.43
N ASN A 24 -3.84 13.68 -25.94
CA ASN A 24 -4.16 14.72 -24.98
C ASN A 24 -3.64 14.27 -23.61
N VAL A 25 -2.51 14.78 -23.21
CA VAL A 25 -1.91 14.48 -21.91
C VAL A 25 -2.70 15.17 -20.81
N LEU A 26 -3.11 14.41 -19.79
CA LEU A 26 -3.75 14.93 -18.59
C LEU A 26 -2.66 15.37 -17.60
N ASP A 27 -2.51 16.68 -17.43
CA ASP A 27 -1.63 17.35 -16.48
C ASP A 27 -2.26 17.29 -15.05
N ASN A 28 -2.16 16.15 -14.36
CA ASN A 28 -2.83 15.92 -13.07
C ASN A 28 -2.04 15.08 -12.05
N ILE A 29 -0.80 14.70 -12.33
CA ILE A 29 0.01 13.86 -11.45
C ILE A 29 0.85 14.73 -10.52
N GLY A 30 0.52 14.71 -9.23
CA GLY A 30 1.33 15.34 -8.19
C GLY A 30 2.31 14.36 -7.53
N ALA A 31 3.37 14.87 -6.93
CA ALA A 31 4.31 14.07 -6.15
C ALA A 31 4.63 14.72 -4.81
N ILE A 32 4.67 13.94 -3.76
CA ILE A 32 5.03 14.38 -2.42
C ILE A 32 5.84 13.31 -1.69
N ALA A 33 6.89 13.71 -0.98
CA ALA A 33 7.60 12.88 -0.03
C ALA A 33 7.45 13.43 1.38
N GLY A 34 7.28 12.53 2.37
CA GLY A 34 7.11 12.96 3.75
C GLY A 34 7.06 11.82 4.77
N PRO A 35 7.04 12.18 6.06
CA PRO A 35 7.01 11.23 7.17
C PRO A 35 5.59 10.74 7.45
N PHE A 36 5.08 9.83 6.64
CA PHE A 36 3.77 9.21 6.85
C PHE A 36 3.85 8.08 7.87
N SER A 37 2.74 7.80 8.57
CA SER A 37 2.71 6.82 9.67
C SER A 37 2.85 5.37 9.21
N ILE A 38 2.32 5.07 8.04
CA ILE A 38 2.30 3.73 7.43
C ILE A 38 2.79 3.89 5.99
N GLY A 39 3.06 2.80 5.31
CA GLY A 39 3.39 2.75 3.90
C GLY A 39 4.84 2.37 3.61
N PRO A 40 5.11 1.97 2.36
CA PRO A 40 6.46 1.59 1.95
C PRO A 40 7.41 2.79 1.98
N ILE A 41 8.63 2.54 2.38
CA ILE A 41 9.71 3.54 2.44
C ILE A 41 10.47 3.50 1.13
N ASP A 42 10.86 4.70 0.64
CA ASP A 42 11.66 4.89 -0.58
C ASP A 42 11.05 4.22 -1.83
N GLU A 43 9.72 4.10 -1.87
CA GLU A 43 8.95 3.56 -2.99
C GLU A 43 7.82 4.51 -3.37
N ALA A 44 7.69 4.84 -4.65
CA ALA A 44 6.63 5.71 -5.13
C ALA A 44 5.32 4.94 -5.28
N THR A 45 4.29 5.33 -4.54
CA THR A 45 2.98 4.69 -4.54
C THR A 45 1.93 5.61 -5.15
N ASP A 46 1.13 5.06 -6.06
CA ASP A 46 0.06 5.79 -6.75
C ASP A 46 -1.22 5.88 -5.90
N ILE A 47 -1.67 7.10 -5.64
CA ILE A 47 -2.86 7.40 -4.84
C ILE A 47 -3.84 8.21 -5.68
N GLN A 48 -5.04 7.68 -5.87
CA GLN A 48 -6.11 8.31 -6.65
C GLN A 48 -7.20 8.93 -5.76
N THR A 49 -7.39 8.40 -4.56
CA THR A 49 -8.45 8.84 -3.65
C THR A 49 -7.94 9.07 -2.24
N GLN A 50 -8.64 9.92 -1.48
CA GLN A 50 -8.32 10.12 -0.07
C GLN A 50 -8.47 8.83 0.75
N GLN A 51 -9.42 7.94 0.40
CA GLN A 51 -9.58 6.67 1.12
C GLN A 51 -8.37 5.76 0.89
N GLN A 52 -7.93 5.61 -0.35
CA GLN A 52 -6.71 4.86 -0.68
C GLN A 52 -5.48 5.43 0.05
N PHE A 53 -5.41 6.77 0.19
CA PHE A 53 -4.34 7.42 0.96
C PHE A 53 -4.37 7.06 2.44
N ILE A 54 -5.56 6.98 3.04
CA ILE A 54 -5.75 6.52 4.43
C ILE A 54 -5.32 5.05 4.57
N ASP A 55 -5.75 4.21 3.65
CA ASP A 55 -5.52 2.76 3.73
C ASP A 55 -4.02 2.42 3.59
N GLN A 56 -3.27 3.19 2.78
CA GLN A 56 -1.85 2.92 2.51
C GLN A 56 -0.88 3.72 3.39
N PHE A 57 -1.23 4.96 3.77
CA PHE A 57 -0.33 5.86 4.49
C PHE A 57 -0.85 6.28 5.87
N GLY A 58 -1.99 5.75 6.29
CA GLY A 58 -2.62 6.03 7.57
C GLY A 58 -3.36 7.36 7.61
N LYS A 59 -3.76 7.77 8.82
CA LYS A 59 -4.48 9.02 9.10
C LYS A 59 -3.50 10.12 9.52
N PRO A 60 -3.90 11.41 9.43
CA PRO A 60 -3.08 12.49 9.98
C PRO A 60 -2.99 12.36 11.51
N LEU A 61 -1.80 12.56 12.06
CA LEU A 61 -1.60 12.52 13.51
C LEU A 61 -2.06 13.80 14.19
N SER A 62 -2.42 13.69 15.48
CA SER A 62 -2.87 14.82 16.29
C SER A 62 -1.73 15.65 16.86
N THR A 63 -0.60 15.04 17.14
CA THR A 63 0.46 15.59 18.01
C THR A 63 1.58 16.31 17.27
N ASP A 64 1.85 15.96 16.02
CA ASP A 64 3.01 16.43 15.27
C ASP A 64 2.66 17.12 13.96
N ARG A 65 3.64 17.77 13.34
CA ARG A 65 3.45 18.43 12.03
C ARG A 65 3.36 17.48 10.86
N GLN A 66 3.35 16.18 11.07
CA GLN A 66 3.05 15.18 10.06
C GLN A 66 1.70 15.47 9.38
N TYR A 67 0.71 15.96 10.14
CA TYR A 67 -0.57 16.36 9.58
C TYR A 67 -0.45 17.40 8.44
N GLU A 68 0.57 18.25 8.46
CA GLU A 68 0.76 19.25 7.38
C GLU A 68 1.11 18.57 6.06
N TYR A 69 1.96 17.51 6.07
CA TYR A 69 2.23 16.70 4.88
C TYR A 69 0.97 15.98 4.41
N TRP A 70 0.31 15.31 5.35
CA TRP A 70 -0.88 14.51 5.05
C TRP A 70 -2.03 15.37 4.49
N MET A 71 -2.33 16.50 5.12
CA MET A 71 -3.42 17.38 4.71
C MET A 71 -3.09 18.16 3.44
N THR A 72 -1.81 18.43 3.15
CA THR A 72 -1.40 19.00 1.85
C THR A 72 -1.67 18.02 0.73
N ALA A 73 -1.28 16.75 0.90
CA ALA A 73 -1.57 15.67 -0.04
C ALA A 73 -3.09 15.50 -0.25
N SER A 74 -3.84 15.43 0.85
CA SER A 74 -5.30 15.33 0.83
C SER A 74 -5.98 16.55 0.17
N SER A 75 -5.45 17.75 0.38
CA SER A 75 -5.94 18.95 -0.31
C SER A 75 -5.77 18.84 -1.81
N TYR A 76 -4.60 18.41 -2.28
CA TYR A 76 -4.34 18.18 -3.70
C TYR A 76 -5.33 17.18 -4.32
N LEU A 77 -5.51 16.02 -3.68
CA LEU A 77 -6.48 14.99 -4.12
C LEU A 77 -7.92 15.55 -4.23
N SER A 78 -8.30 16.52 -3.39
CA SER A 78 -9.64 17.12 -3.41
C SER A 78 -9.98 17.92 -4.68
N TYR A 79 -8.97 18.20 -5.50
CA TYR A 79 -9.12 18.88 -6.80
C TYR A 79 -9.19 17.93 -8.00
N GLY A 80 -9.12 16.60 -7.76
CA GLY A 80 -9.18 15.57 -8.79
C GLY A 80 -7.81 15.19 -9.37
N GLY A 81 -6.72 15.50 -8.66
CA GLY A 81 -5.38 15.04 -9.00
C GLY A 81 -5.12 13.60 -8.59
N VAL A 82 -4.16 12.96 -9.22
CA VAL A 82 -3.52 11.71 -8.82
C VAL A 82 -2.21 12.06 -8.12
N LEU A 83 -1.86 11.33 -7.08
CA LEU A 83 -0.69 11.64 -6.26
C LEU A 83 0.27 10.46 -6.19
N LYS A 84 1.53 10.68 -6.48
CA LYS A 84 2.62 9.75 -6.17
C LYS A 84 3.20 10.12 -4.81
N VAL A 85 3.14 9.20 -3.87
CA VAL A 85 3.54 9.41 -2.48
C VAL A 85 4.75 8.54 -2.16
N ILE A 86 5.77 9.13 -1.57
CA ILE A 86 6.93 8.41 -1.02
C ILE A 86 6.99 8.66 0.49
N ARG A 87 7.03 7.57 1.24
CA ARG A 87 7.35 7.64 2.68
C ARG A 87 8.84 7.77 2.88
N THR A 88 9.25 8.80 3.61
CA THR A 88 10.65 9.10 3.87
C THR A 88 11.22 8.15 4.92
N ASP A 89 12.45 7.65 4.71
CA ASP A 89 13.16 6.83 5.70
C ASP A 89 13.62 7.66 6.91
N ASP A 90 13.87 6.97 8.03
CA ASP A 90 14.53 7.50 9.22
C ASP A 90 15.32 6.39 9.92
N THR A 91 16.40 6.74 10.60
CA THR A 91 17.26 5.77 11.29
C THR A 91 16.57 5.08 12.47
N GLN A 92 15.57 5.72 13.07
CA GLN A 92 14.85 5.20 14.22
C GLN A 92 13.73 4.24 13.85
N LEU A 93 13.24 4.27 12.61
CA LEU A 93 12.15 3.42 12.16
C LEU A 93 12.46 1.94 12.32
N ASN A 94 11.54 1.21 12.94
CA ASN A 94 11.61 -0.24 13.09
C ASN A 94 10.25 -0.90 12.80
N SER A 95 10.27 -2.07 12.19
CA SER A 95 9.06 -2.87 11.92
C SER A 95 8.69 -3.65 13.17
N ALA A 96 7.44 -3.54 13.61
CA ALA A 96 6.91 -4.42 14.66
C ALA A 96 7.02 -5.87 14.22
N ASN A 97 7.47 -6.75 15.09
CA ASN A 97 7.66 -8.15 14.77
C ASN A 97 7.42 -9.04 15.99
N ALA A 98 7.27 -10.34 15.75
CA ALA A 98 7.17 -11.34 16.78
C ALA A 98 8.08 -12.50 16.45
N GLY A 99 8.94 -12.86 17.40
CA GLY A 99 9.81 -14.01 17.35
C GLY A 99 9.25 -15.20 18.11
N VAL A 100 10.14 -16.16 18.35
CA VAL A 100 9.85 -17.33 19.18
C VAL A 100 9.59 -16.88 20.63
N GLY A 101 8.40 -17.23 21.16
CA GLY A 101 7.99 -16.82 22.51
C GLY A 101 7.69 -15.33 22.65
N ASP A 102 7.15 -14.70 21.61
CA ASP A 102 6.79 -13.26 21.53
C ASP A 102 8.00 -12.30 21.71
N ALA A 103 9.22 -12.78 21.57
CA ALA A 103 10.38 -11.91 21.54
C ALA A 103 10.41 -11.10 20.23
N SER A 104 10.64 -9.79 20.34
CA SER A 104 10.81 -8.91 19.18
C SER A 104 12.29 -8.62 18.91
N ASP A 105 12.63 -8.47 17.62
CA ASP A 105 13.95 -8.00 17.20
C ASP A 105 13.92 -6.48 16.96
N SER A 106 14.62 -5.74 17.77
CA SER A 106 14.68 -4.26 17.72
C SER A 106 15.48 -3.72 16.53
N SER A 107 16.06 -4.58 15.71
CA SER A 107 16.86 -4.18 14.54
C SER A 107 16.16 -4.44 13.20
N THR A 108 14.95 -4.97 13.22
CA THR A 108 14.20 -5.31 12.01
C THR A 108 13.55 -4.07 11.39
N LYS A 109 14.06 -3.60 10.25
CA LYS A 109 13.43 -2.56 9.45
C LYS A 109 13.26 -3.04 8.01
N ILE A 110 12.03 -3.36 7.63
CA ILE A 110 11.68 -3.77 6.27
C ILE A 110 11.11 -2.55 5.56
N LYS A 111 11.83 -1.98 4.60
CA LYS A 111 11.43 -0.74 3.94
C LYS A 111 10.27 -0.92 2.97
N ASN A 112 10.37 -1.93 2.12
CA ASN A 112 9.43 -2.25 1.05
C ASN A 112 9.56 -3.71 0.63
N LYS A 113 8.83 -4.11 -0.40
CA LYS A 113 8.82 -5.48 -0.89
C LYS A 113 10.17 -5.94 -1.46
N ASP A 114 10.88 -5.08 -2.15
CA ASP A 114 12.18 -5.41 -2.73
C ASP A 114 13.23 -5.62 -1.63
N ASP A 115 13.21 -4.79 -0.60
CA ASP A 115 14.06 -4.95 0.58
C ASP A 115 13.77 -6.27 1.33
N TYR A 116 12.48 -6.67 1.43
CA TYR A 116 12.11 -7.97 2.00
C TYR A 116 12.72 -9.12 1.21
N TYR A 117 12.59 -9.12 -0.11
CA TYR A 117 13.15 -10.20 -0.94
C TYR A 117 14.67 -10.22 -0.94
N ALA A 118 15.32 -9.06 -0.85
CA ALA A 118 16.77 -8.98 -0.82
C ALA A 118 17.38 -9.43 0.51
N ASN A 119 16.73 -9.13 1.65
CA ASN A 119 17.39 -9.19 2.96
C ASN A 119 16.64 -10.02 4.01
N PHE A 120 15.33 -10.30 3.85
CA PHE A 120 14.50 -10.82 4.94
C PHE A 120 13.72 -12.11 4.63
N THR A 121 14.00 -12.79 3.54
CA THR A 121 13.31 -14.05 3.19
C THR A 121 13.62 -15.23 4.11
N THR A 122 14.76 -15.19 4.80
CA THR A 122 15.19 -16.24 5.73
C THR A 122 15.69 -15.65 7.07
N PRO A 123 14.87 -14.87 7.77
CA PRO A 123 15.28 -14.34 9.07
C PRO A 123 15.34 -15.46 10.11
N THR A 124 16.19 -15.30 11.11
CA THR A 124 16.31 -16.23 12.22
C THR A 124 15.75 -15.68 13.54
N ALA A 125 15.42 -14.38 13.57
CA ALA A 125 15.06 -13.67 14.79
C ALA A 125 13.55 -13.53 14.98
N TRP A 126 12.74 -13.56 13.91
CA TRP A 126 11.30 -13.33 13.98
C TRP A 126 10.53 -14.27 13.04
N THR A 127 9.31 -14.60 13.43
CA THR A 127 8.37 -15.43 12.66
C THR A 127 7.43 -14.59 11.81
N TRP A 128 6.98 -13.47 12.34
CA TRP A 128 6.10 -12.52 11.67
C TRP A 128 6.62 -11.11 11.85
N ALA A 129 6.57 -10.31 10.82
CA ALA A 129 6.89 -8.89 10.89
C ALA A 129 5.83 -8.04 10.19
N ALA A 130 5.63 -6.84 10.70
CA ALA A 130 4.79 -5.85 10.04
C ALA A 130 5.39 -5.46 8.68
N ARG A 131 4.52 -5.30 7.68
CA ARG A 131 4.91 -4.99 6.30
C ARG A 131 5.67 -3.67 6.19
N THR A 132 5.36 -2.71 7.06
CA THR A 132 6.01 -1.40 7.08
C THR A 132 6.40 -1.00 8.50
N PRO A 133 7.51 -0.26 8.69
CA PRO A 133 7.92 0.20 9.99
C PRO A 133 6.93 1.17 10.63
N GLY A 134 6.92 1.22 11.95
CA GLY A 134 6.11 2.14 12.74
C GLY A 134 5.44 1.48 13.95
N THR A 135 4.94 2.30 14.85
CA THR A 135 4.22 1.84 16.05
C THR A 135 2.81 1.32 15.75
N TRP A 136 2.27 1.60 14.56
CA TRP A 136 0.92 1.23 14.17
C TRP A 136 0.62 -0.26 14.32
N ALA A 137 1.63 -1.11 14.10
CA ALA A 137 1.49 -2.55 14.14
C ALA A 137 1.71 -3.16 15.53
N ASN A 138 2.11 -2.37 16.55
CA ASN A 138 2.31 -2.87 17.92
C ASN A 138 1.01 -3.36 18.58
N SER A 139 -0.16 -3.02 18.03
CA SER A 139 -1.46 -3.53 18.45
C SER A 139 -1.94 -4.70 17.60
N ALA A 140 -1.22 -5.05 16.55
CA ALA A 140 -1.61 -6.13 15.66
C ALA A 140 -1.23 -7.49 16.23
N LYS A 141 -2.16 -8.44 16.11
CA LYS A 141 -1.96 -9.83 16.50
C LYS A 141 -2.13 -10.74 15.28
N VAL A 142 -1.17 -11.63 15.08
CA VAL A 142 -1.22 -12.64 14.03
C VAL A 142 -1.73 -13.94 14.64
N CYS A 143 -2.96 -14.30 14.31
CA CYS A 143 -3.58 -15.54 14.74
C CYS A 143 -3.39 -16.60 13.66
N PHE A 144 -2.89 -17.74 14.08
CA PHE A 144 -2.55 -18.86 13.21
C PHE A 144 -3.23 -20.14 13.71
N ILE A 145 -3.76 -20.93 12.80
CA ILE A 145 -4.26 -22.27 13.12
C ILE A 145 -4.01 -23.25 11.99
N ASP A 146 -3.64 -24.47 12.37
CA ASP A 146 -3.61 -25.63 11.50
C ASP A 146 -4.46 -26.78 12.05
N ASN A 147 -4.33 -27.98 11.52
CA ASN A 147 -5.07 -29.14 11.94
C ASN A 147 -4.25 -30.00 12.91
N GLU A 148 -4.04 -29.51 14.13
CA GLU A 148 -3.22 -30.20 15.14
C GLU A 148 -3.96 -31.39 15.77
N ALA A 149 -5.23 -31.25 16.11
CA ALA A 149 -5.99 -32.29 16.78
C ALA A 149 -7.38 -32.47 16.16
N ASP A 150 -7.96 -33.64 16.39
CA ASP A 150 -9.31 -33.96 15.93
C ASP A 150 -10.35 -33.72 17.02
N GLN A 151 -10.06 -34.10 18.27
CA GLN A 151 -11.01 -34.06 19.36
C GLN A 151 -10.38 -33.56 20.66
N ILE A 152 -11.23 -32.93 21.50
CA ILE A 152 -10.95 -32.74 22.91
C ILE A 152 -11.74 -33.80 23.67
N ILE A 153 -11.03 -34.60 24.47
CA ILE A 153 -11.61 -35.71 25.24
C ILE A 153 -11.51 -35.39 26.73
N GLY A 154 -12.64 -35.25 27.38
CA GLY A 154 -12.71 -35.07 28.80
C GLY A 154 -12.77 -36.42 29.53
N PHE A 155 -12.20 -36.48 30.75
CA PHE A 155 -12.24 -37.67 31.60
C PHE A 155 -12.27 -37.30 33.09
N SER A 156 -12.73 -38.21 33.93
CA SER A 156 -13.15 -37.96 35.32
C SER A 156 -12.01 -37.86 36.35
N THR A 157 -10.82 -37.40 35.95
CA THR A 157 -9.72 -37.15 36.91
C THR A 157 -9.45 -35.65 37.05
N THR A 158 -9.02 -35.22 38.22
CA THR A 158 -8.71 -33.81 38.47
C THR A 158 -7.33 -33.35 38.01
N SER A 159 -6.51 -34.24 37.49
CA SER A 159 -5.18 -33.93 36.98
C SER A 159 -4.85 -34.80 35.77
N PRO A 160 -4.56 -34.21 34.60
CA PRO A 160 -4.10 -34.95 33.44
C PRO A 160 -2.84 -35.79 33.72
N ALA A 161 -1.90 -35.21 34.46
CA ALA A 161 -0.65 -35.91 34.82
C ALA A 161 -0.90 -37.15 35.73
N ALA A 162 -1.89 -37.12 36.61
CA ALA A 162 -2.25 -38.27 37.44
C ALA A 162 -2.82 -39.44 36.63
N ALA A 163 -3.43 -39.17 35.48
CA ALA A 163 -3.89 -40.14 34.51
C ALA A 163 -2.78 -40.62 33.54
N GLY A 164 -1.60 -40.06 33.61
CA GLY A 164 -0.50 -40.33 32.65
C GLY A 164 -0.66 -39.63 31.29
N ALA A 165 -1.52 -38.62 31.22
CA ALA A 165 -1.70 -37.82 30.01
C ALA A 165 -0.57 -36.85 29.86
N VAL A 166 0.29 -37.06 28.89
CA VAL A 166 1.46 -36.23 28.55
C VAL A 166 1.44 -35.94 27.05
N ILE A 167 1.77 -34.74 26.63
CA ILE A 167 1.90 -34.41 25.21
C ILE A 167 2.90 -35.34 24.55
N GLY A 168 2.59 -35.87 23.36
CA GLY A 168 3.40 -36.84 22.63
C GLY A 168 3.16 -38.28 23.05
N TYR A 169 2.41 -38.57 24.12
CA TYR A 169 2.03 -39.94 24.46
C TYR A 169 0.96 -40.47 23.53
N GLY A 170 1.00 -41.80 23.30
CA GLY A 170 -0.07 -42.52 22.63
C GLY A 170 -1.34 -42.56 23.49
N VAL A 171 -2.47 -42.51 22.84
CA VAL A 171 -3.78 -42.74 23.46
C VAL A 171 -4.49 -43.87 22.71
N THR A 172 -5.09 -44.81 23.46
CA THR A 172 -5.94 -45.86 22.90
C THR A 172 -7.32 -45.79 23.53
N VAL A 173 -8.38 -45.87 22.70
CA VAL A 173 -9.77 -45.87 23.14
C VAL A 173 -10.50 -47.03 22.49
N SER A 174 -11.21 -47.84 23.30
CA SER A 174 -11.98 -48.96 22.78
C SER A 174 -13.21 -48.48 22.04
N ILE A 175 -13.53 -49.16 20.92
CA ILE A 175 -14.70 -48.91 20.10
C ILE A 175 -15.47 -50.20 19.94
N ASP A 176 -16.74 -50.20 20.28
CA ASP A 176 -17.61 -51.35 20.13
C ASP A 176 -18.83 -50.95 19.28
N ASN A 177 -19.16 -51.75 18.28
CA ASN A 177 -20.33 -51.61 17.43
C ASN A 177 -20.49 -50.26 16.70
N THR A 178 -19.43 -49.57 16.44
CA THR A 178 -19.47 -48.28 15.73
C THR A 178 -19.33 -48.51 14.22
N VAL A 179 -20.32 -48.06 13.45
CA VAL A 179 -20.24 -48.01 11.97
C VAL A 179 -19.41 -46.83 11.56
N ILE A 180 -18.27 -47.05 10.93
CA ILE A 180 -17.38 -46.01 10.48
C ILE A 180 -17.58 -45.80 8.98
N PRO A 181 -18.04 -44.62 8.52
CA PRO A 181 -18.22 -44.31 7.11
C PRO A 181 -16.88 -44.36 6.37
N GLY A 182 -16.90 -44.88 5.14
CA GLY A 182 -15.70 -44.95 4.28
C GLY A 182 -14.86 -46.19 4.43
N ALA A 183 -15.19 -47.12 5.34
CA ALA A 183 -14.50 -48.38 5.49
C ALA A 183 -14.95 -49.45 4.47
N GLY A 184 -15.83 -49.16 3.56
CA GLY A 184 -16.34 -50.14 2.56
C GLY A 184 -17.22 -51.23 3.14
N THR A 185 -17.51 -51.23 4.44
CA THR A 185 -18.37 -52.20 5.12
C THR A 185 -19.51 -51.49 5.86
N THR A 186 -20.70 -52.02 5.77
CA THR A 186 -21.86 -51.63 6.56
C THR A 186 -21.87 -52.28 7.96
N SER A 187 -20.85 -53.03 8.28
CA SER A 187 -20.74 -53.77 9.55
C SER A 187 -20.16 -52.89 10.66
N ALA A 188 -20.67 -53.04 11.85
CA ALA A 188 -20.14 -52.40 13.04
C ALA A 188 -18.67 -52.82 13.25
N PHE A 189 -17.82 -51.83 13.53
CA PHE A 189 -16.41 -52.03 13.81
C PHE A 189 -16.21 -52.29 15.31
N THR A 190 -15.56 -53.37 15.65
CA THR A 190 -15.14 -53.69 17.00
C THR A 190 -13.61 -53.67 17.07
N GLY A 191 -13.09 -52.80 17.93
CA GLY A 191 -11.63 -52.63 18.05
C GLY A 191 -11.29 -51.44 18.94
N TYR A 192 -10.22 -50.72 18.58
CA TYR A 192 -9.84 -49.53 19.27
C TYR A 192 -9.23 -48.49 18.31
N LEU A 193 -9.34 -47.21 18.69
CA LEU A 193 -8.64 -46.11 18.05
C LEU A 193 -7.28 -45.91 18.71
N LYS A 194 -6.29 -45.56 17.92
CA LYS A 194 -5.00 -45.07 18.38
C LYS A 194 -4.82 -43.63 17.95
N GLY A 195 -4.39 -42.81 18.88
CA GLY A 195 -4.10 -41.39 18.67
C GLY A 195 -2.84 -40.96 19.42
N ILE A 196 -2.49 -39.71 19.24
CA ILE A 196 -1.44 -39.02 20.00
C ILE A 196 -2.03 -37.83 20.74
N VAL A 197 -1.55 -37.65 21.97
CA VAL A 197 -1.92 -36.47 22.78
C VAL A 197 -1.15 -35.26 22.27
N THR A 198 -1.85 -34.24 21.79
CA THR A 198 -1.27 -32.98 21.28
C THR A 198 -1.40 -31.84 22.28
N GLY A 199 -2.33 -31.94 23.24
CA GLY A 199 -2.53 -30.94 24.28
C GLY A 199 -3.11 -31.56 25.53
N VAL A 200 -2.86 -30.98 26.70
CA VAL A 200 -3.45 -31.33 28.01
C VAL A 200 -4.05 -30.09 28.65
N GLY A 201 -5.20 -30.24 29.28
CA GLY A 201 -5.89 -29.13 29.89
C GLY A 201 -6.86 -29.59 30.99
N THR A 202 -7.58 -28.61 31.55
CA THR A 202 -8.68 -28.83 32.46
C THR A 202 -9.90 -28.06 31.99
N ASP A 203 -11.06 -28.66 32.09
CA ASP A 203 -12.31 -27.99 31.80
C ASP A 203 -12.57 -26.92 32.89
N SER A 204 -12.73 -25.67 32.46
CA SER A 204 -12.97 -24.53 33.34
C SER A 204 -14.33 -24.58 34.07
N VAL A 205 -15.26 -25.42 33.61
CA VAL A 205 -16.63 -25.51 34.17
C VAL A 205 -16.72 -26.52 35.31
N ASN A 206 -16.14 -27.72 35.11
CA ASN A 206 -16.25 -28.82 36.04
C ASN A 206 -14.93 -29.24 36.71
N GLY A 207 -13.80 -28.62 36.30
CA GLY A 207 -12.47 -28.97 36.81
C GLY A 207 -11.96 -30.35 36.37
N ASN A 208 -12.64 -31.00 35.42
CA ASN A 208 -12.24 -32.30 34.89
C ASN A 208 -11.06 -32.15 33.97
N SER A 209 -10.22 -33.16 33.88
CA SER A 209 -9.12 -33.21 32.95
C SER A 209 -9.58 -33.40 31.51
N ASN A 210 -8.91 -32.77 30.57
CA ASN A 210 -9.12 -33.01 29.16
C ASN A 210 -7.77 -33.13 28.39
N VAL A 211 -7.84 -33.78 27.23
CA VAL A 211 -6.71 -33.91 26.30
C VAL A 211 -7.20 -33.60 24.89
N SER A 212 -6.33 -32.92 24.12
CA SER A 212 -6.47 -32.83 22.68
C SER A 212 -5.82 -34.02 22.04
N VAL A 213 -6.50 -34.69 21.12
CA VAL A 213 -6.05 -35.94 20.52
C VAL A 213 -6.10 -35.87 19.01
N LYS A 214 -5.00 -36.19 18.36
CA LYS A 214 -4.93 -36.50 16.92
C LYS A 214 -5.10 -37.98 16.73
N ILE A 215 -6.12 -38.43 16.01
CA ILE A 215 -6.39 -39.83 15.74
C ILE A 215 -5.56 -40.25 14.52
N LEU A 216 -4.75 -41.29 14.72
CA LEU A 216 -3.79 -41.75 13.69
C LEU A 216 -4.21 -43.07 13.07
N GLN A 217 -4.80 -43.99 13.86
CA GLN A 217 -5.12 -45.36 13.39
C GLN A 217 -6.37 -45.90 14.06
N ARG A 218 -7.02 -46.82 13.39
CA ARG A 218 -7.99 -47.74 14.00
C ARG A 218 -7.50 -49.19 13.86
N VAL A 219 -7.74 -49.99 14.87
CA VAL A 219 -7.30 -51.38 14.93
C VAL A 219 -8.51 -52.28 15.20
N SER A 220 -8.67 -53.34 14.40
CA SER A 220 -9.69 -54.36 14.59
C SER A 220 -9.21 -55.49 15.49
N TYR A 221 -10.08 -55.99 16.36
CA TYR A 221 -9.78 -57.19 17.16
C TYR A 221 -9.79 -58.50 16.35
N ALA A 222 -10.46 -58.50 15.19
CA ALA A 222 -10.76 -59.73 14.43
C ALA A 222 -9.63 -60.19 13.53
N THR A 223 -8.62 -59.39 13.30
CA THR A 223 -7.52 -59.72 12.39
C THR A 223 -6.18 -59.24 12.93
N THR A 224 -5.11 -59.98 12.58
CA THR A 224 -3.76 -59.50 12.74
C THR A 224 -3.65 -58.11 12.17
N TYR A 225 -3.34 -57.14 12.99
CA TYR A 225 -3.14 -55.75 12.78
C TYR A 225 -3.21 -55.28 11.31
N THR A 226 -4.32 -54.72 10.91
CA THR A 226 -4.44 -53.92 9.71
C THR A 226 -4.72 -52.47 10.17
N GLY A 227 -3.65 -51.69 10.34
CA GLY A 227 -3.81 -50.24 10.56
C GLY A 227 -4.42 -49.62 9.31
N VAL A 228 -5.50 -48.90 9.47
CA VAL A 228 -6.04 -48.02 8.43
C VAL A 228 -5.77 -46.60 8.86
N ASP A 229 -5.05 -45.90 8.02
CA ASP A 229 -4.75 -44.49 8.28
C ASP A 229 -6.04 -43.67 8.29
N TYR A 230 -6.20 -42.89 9.32
CA TYR A 230 -7.35 -42.02 9.53
C TYR A 230 -7.03 -40.65 9.00
N ALA A 231 -7.07 -40.48 7.72
CA ALA A 231 -6.69 -39.22 7.06
C ALA A 231 -7.66 -38.08 7.27
N GLN A 232 -8.75 -38.21 7.92
CA GLN A 232 -9.73 -37.20 8.37
C GLN A 232 -10.90 -37.90 9.05
N ALA A 233 -10.72 -38.20 10.32
CA ALA A 233 -11.83 -38.73 11.11
C ALA A 233 -12.95 -37.69 11.14
N ASP A 234 -14.22 -38.15 11.03
CA ASP A 234 -15.33 -37.40 11.58
C ASP A 234 -15.18 -37.51 13.11
N PRO A 235 -14.74 -36.45 13.81
CA PRO A 235 -14.39 -36.54 15.23
C PRO A 235 -15.55 -37.06 16.09
N ALA A 236 -16.78 -36.68 15.75
CA ALA A 236 -17.98 -37.06 16.47
C ALA A 236 -18.28 -38.59 16.46
N ARG A 237 -17.59 -39.33 15.55
CA ARG A 237 -17.80 -40.77 15.41
C ARG A 237 -16.58 -41.61 15.78
N SER A 238 -15.49 -40.95 16.19
CA SER A 238 -14.21 -41.61 16.40
C SER A 238 -14.05 -42.14 17.82
N ILE A 239 -14.51 -41.36 18.82
CA ILE A 239 -14.45 -41.70 20.22
C ILE A 239 -15.82 -41.44 20.84
N GLU A 240 -16.27 -42.27 21.77
CA GLU A 240 -17.59 -42.14 22.39
C GLU A 240 -17.48 -41.99 23.91
N ASN A 241 -18.46 -41.29 24.50
CA ASN A 241 -18.59 -41.22 25.96
C ASN A 241 -18.78 -42.57 26.59
N GLY A 242 -18.23 -42.77 27.80
CA GLY A 242 -18.32 -44.01 28.54
C GLY A 242 -17.33 -45.07 28.13
N LYS A 243 -16.51 -44.86 27.12
CA LYS A 243 -15.46 -45.78 26.67
C LYS A 243 -14.24 -45.68 27.57
N SER A 244 -13.48 -46.76 27.66
CA SER A 244 -12.18 -46.81 28.34
C SER A 244 -11.09 -46.27 27.46
N MET A 245 -10.32 -45.30 28.01
CA MET A 245 -9.18 -44.67 27.37
C MET A 245 -7.91 -44.94 28.17
N TYR A 246 -6.81 -45.15 27.49
CA TYR A 246 -5.50 -45.45 28.10
C TYR A 246 -4.43 -44.54 27.50
N PHE A 247 -3.55 -44.02 28.35
CA PHE A 247 -2.39 -43.26 27.96
C PHE A 247 -1.12 -44.15 28.09
N VAL A 248 -0.27 -44.15 27.08
CA VAL A 248 0.92 -44.97 27.07
C VAL A 248 2.12 -44.22 26.52
N ASN A 249 3.28 -44.41 27.18
CA ASN A 249 4.54 -43.88 26.69
C ASN A 249 5.04 -44.63 25.44
N ASN A 250 6.13 -44.17 24.84
CA ASN A 250 6.71 -44.69 23.60
C ASN A 250 6.87 -46.21 23.49
N SER A 251 6.98 -46.92 24.61
CA SER A 251 7.25 -48.37 24.62
C SER A 251 6.01 -49.22 24.77
N GLY A 252 4.82 -48.63 24.96
CA GLY A 252 3.74 -49.37 25.59
C GLY A 252 2.42 -49.51 24.86
N ILE A 253 2.21 -48.99 23.64
CA ILE A 253 0.95 -49.28 22.93
C ILE A 253 0.99 -50.71 22.42
N ASN A 254 0.32 -51.57 23.14
CA ASN A 254 0.24 -52.97 22.82
C ASN A 254 -0.72 -53.20 21.66
N THR A 255 -0.33 -53.98 20.69
CA THR A 255 -1.03 -54.23 19.42
C THR A 255 -2.25 -55.14 19.58
N GLY A 256 -2.48 -55.71 20.70
CA GLY A 256 -3.51 -56.77 20.88
C GLY A 256 -4.55 -56.54 21.96
N THR A 257 -4.36 -55.63 22.85
CA THR A 257 -5.26 -55.36 23.97
C THR A 257 -5.35 -53.87 24.23
N ALA A 258 -6.53 -53.35 24.43
CA ALA A 258 -6.70 -52.02 25.00
C ALA A 258 -5.95 -51.99 26.35
N GLY A 259 -4.95 -51.14 26.46
CA GLY A 259 -4.22 -50.95 27.69
C GLY A 259 -2.92 -51.71 27.82
N GLY A 260 -1.87 -51.16 27.38
CA GLY A 260 -0.50 -51.51 27.74
C GLY A 260 0.11 -50.53 28.70
N GLY A 261 -0.22 -50.58 29.98
CA GLY A 261 0.57 -49.95 31.03
C GLY A 261 0.16 -48.64 31.65
N GLY A 262 -1.00 -48.07 31.32
CA GLY A 262 -1.60 -46.92 32.01
C GLY A 262 -2.89 -47.30 32.74
N GLU A 263 -3.31 -46.50 33.74
CA GLU A 263 -4.65 -46.67 34.32
C GLU A 263 -5.72 -46.30 33.30
N ALA A 264 -6.80 -47.09 33.27
CA ALA A 264 -7.94 -46.79 32.42
C ALA A 264 -8.69 -45.59 32.97
N VAL A 265 -8.89 -44.59 32.14
CA VAL A 265 -9.81 -43.45 32.42
C VAL A 265 -11.06 -43.60 31.57
N THR A 266 -12.18 -43.13 32.10
CA THR A 266 -13.45 -43.17 31.36
C THR A 266 -13.66 -41.85 30.67
N VAL A 267 -13.96 -41.88 29.37
CA VAL A 267 -14.29 -40.73 28.56
C VAL A 267 -15.64 -40.15 29.07
N THR A 268 -15.65 -38.89 29.44
CA THR A 268 -16.84 -38.18 29.99
C THR A 268 -17.41 -37.13 29.04
N SER A 269 -16.59 -36.58 28.18
CA SER A 269 -17.04 -35.64 27.14
C SER A 269 -16.18 -35.76 25.89
N ILE A 270 -16.73 -35.41 24.76
CA ILE A 270 -16.06 -35.36 23.46
C ILE A 270 -16.53 -34.11 22.74
N ASP A 271 -15.59 -33.26 22.40
CA ASP A 271 -15.83 -32.04 21.65
C ASP A 271 -14.94 -32.03 20.38
N ASP A 272 -15.41 -31.39 19.35
CA ASP A 272 -14.57 -31.10 18.18
C ASP A 272 -13.49 -30.10 18.55
N TRP A 273 -12.22 -30.44 18.29
CA TRP A 273 -11.12 -29.57 18.68
C TRP A 273 -11.18 -28.22 17.96
N TYR A 274 -11.43 -28.21 16.65
CA TYR A 274 -11.45 -26.99 15.86
C TYR A 274 -12.61 -26.05 16.25
N ASP A 275 -13.75 -26.63 16.53
CA ASP A 275 -14.96 -25.87 16.94
C ASP A 275 -14.79 -25.12 18.26
N ALA A 276 -13.90 -25.59 19.11
CA ALA A 276 -13.56 -24.96 20.39
C ALA A 276 -12.48 -23.87 20.27
N GLN A 277 -11.76 -23.80 19.15
CA GLN A 277 -10.65 -22.87 19.00
C GLN A 277 -11.10 -21.41 18.78
N THR A 278 -10.40 -20.48 19.44
CA THR A 278 -10.61 -19.04 19.32
C THR A 278 -9.34 -18.35 18.83
N LEU A 279 -9.43 -17.09 18.41
CA LEU A 279 -8.30 -16.29 17.95
C LEU A 279 -7.32 -15.86 19.07
N ASN A 280 -7.54 -16.24 20.32
CA ASN A 280 -6.71 -15.85 21.46
C ASN A 280 -6.53 -14.33 21.63
N LEU A 281 -7.60 -13.55 21.43
CA LEU A 281 -7.60 -12.09 21.55
C LEU A 281 -7.69 -11.67 23.03
N THR A 282 -7.17 -10.46 23.32
CA THR A 282 -7.07 -9.97 24.70
C THR A 282 -8.43 -9.68 25.34
N ASN A 283 -9.36 -9.08 24.61
CA ASN A 283 -10.64 -8.60 25.17
C ASN A 283 -11.86 -9.04 24.35
N SER A 284 -11.71 -9.95 23.41
CA SER A 284 -12.83 -10.47 22.61
C SER A 284 -12.67 -11.95 22.36
N THR A 285 -13.80 -12.63 22.14
CA THR A 285 -13.81 -14.07 21.82
C THR A 285 -14.38 -14.25 20.43
N VAL A 286 -13.53 -14.65 19.49
CA VAL A 286 -13.90 -14.98 18.10
C VAL A 286 -13.49 -16.41 17.82
N TYR A 287 -14.45 -17.25 17.46
CA TYR A 287 -14.18 -18.65 17.13
C TYR A 287 -13.71 -18.79 15.68
N TRP A 288 -12.68 -19.64 15.45
CA TRP A 288 -12.16 -19.93 14.12
C TRP A 288 -13.22 -20.46 13.17
N LYS A 289 -14.15 -21.31 13.65
CA LYS A 289 -15.26 -21.85 12.85
C LYS A 289 -16.19 -20.78 12.27
N THR A 290 -16.22 -19.58 12.84
CA THR A 290 -17.01 -18.46 12.30
C THR A 290 -16.28 -17.72 11.16
N ILE A 291 -14.97 -17.96 11.03
CA ILE A 291 -14.13 -17.33 10.03
C ILE A 291 -13.96 -18.22 8.82
N ALA A 292 -13.62 -19.50 9.05
CA ALA A 292 -13.38 -20.49 8.00
C ALA A 292 -13.66 -21.92 8.51
N PRO A 293 -13.93 -22.87 7.60
CA PRO A 293 -13.91 -24.31 7.95
C PRO A 293 -12.51 -24.75 8.34
N ARG A 294 -12.44 -25.89 9.06
CA ARG A 294 -11.16 -26.51 9.48
C ARG A 294 -10.16 -26.63 8.31
N PRO A 295 -8.87 -26.28 8.52
CA PRO A 295 -7.83 -26.55 7.55
C PRO A 295 -7.74 -28.04 7.21
N LYS A 296 -7.61 -28.35 5.93
CA LYS A 296 -7.52 -29.73 5.42
C LYS A 296 -6.31 -29.86 4.53
N THR A 297 -5.89 -31.11 4.26
CA THR A 297 -4.89 -31.38 3.24
C THR A 297 -5.39 -30.87 1.89
N SER A 298 -4.60 -30.06 1.21
CA SER A 298 -4.91 -29.57 -0.13
C SER A 298 -4.92 -30.71 -1.17
N ASN A 299 -5.65 -30.53 -2.25
CA ASN A 299 -5.69 -31.52 -3.33
C ASN A 299 -4.29 -31.71 -3.95
N PHE A 300 -3.53 -30.63 -4.06
CA PHE A 300 -2.16 -30.66 -4.58
C PHE A 300 -1.26 -31.58 -3.76
N VAL A 301 -1.26 -31.42 -2.44
CA VAL A 301 -0.45 -32.20 -1.52
C VAL A 301 -0.96 -33.65 -1.41
N SER A 302 -2.29 -33.83 -1.36
CA SER A 302 -2.91 -35.14 -1.32
C SER A 302 -2.58 -35.99 -2.55
N SER A 303 -2.56 -35.39 -3.74
CA SER A 303 -2.20 -36.08 -5.00
C SER A 303 -0.73 -36.53 -5.03
N ARG A 304 0.11 -35.96 -4.17
CA ARG A 304 1.53 -36.29 -3.98
C ARG A 304 1.81 -37.17 -2.76
N SER A 305 0.78 -37.82 -2.23
CA SER A 305 0.88 -38.66 -1.04
C SER A 305 1.38 -37.90 0.21
N GLY A 306 1.21 -36.58 0.24
CA GLY A 306 1.48 -35.76 1.40
C GLY A 306 0.22 -35.48 2.23
N GLY A 307 0.40 -34.74 3.32
CA GLY A 307 -0.73 -34.40 4.20
C GLY A 307 -0.46 -33.25 5.16
N ASN A 308 -1.55 -32.72 5.73
CA ASN A 308 -1.55 -31.73 6.81
C ASN A 308 -0.85 -30.41 6.46
N ASP A 309 -0.99 -29.96 5.22
CA ASP A 309 -0.33 -28.76 4.73
C ASP A 309 -1.11 -27.46 4.94
N SER A 310 -2.44 -27.55 5.11
CA SER A 310 -3.29 -26.35 5.10
C SER A 310 -3.25 -25.58 6.41
N VAL A 311 -3.21 -24.25 6.31
CA VAL A 311 -3.17 -23.33 7.45
C VAL A 311 -4.05 -22.11 7.20
N HIS A 312 -4.52 -21.47 8.29
CA HIS A 312 -5.18 -20.16 8.27
C HIS A 312 -4.36 -19.15 9.04
N VAL A 313 -4.20 -17.97 8.47
CA VAL A 313 -3.51 -16.83 9.07
C VAL A 313 -4.46 -15.64 9.06
N VAL A 314 -4.75 -15.08 10.22
CA VAL A 314 -5.65 -13.92 10.38
C VAL A 314 -4.92 -12.83 11.14
N VAL A 315 -4.98 -11.61 10.62
CA VAL A 315 -4.42 -10.42 11.27
C VAL A 315 -5.54 -9.65 11.94
N VAL A 316 -5.35 -9.32 13.20
CA VAL A 316 -6.36 -8.67 14.06
C VAL A 316 -5.77 -7.43 14.71
N ASP A 317 -6.56 -6.37 14.75
CA ASP A 317 -6.29 -5.17 15.54
C ASP A 317 -6.74 -5.41 16.99
N ASP A 318 -5.87 -6.02 17.80
CA ASP A 318 -6.24 -6.53 19.13
C ASP A 318 -6.59 -5.40 20.12
N ASN A 319 -5.94 -4.23 20.01
CA ASN A 319 -6.19 -3.08 20.87
C ASN A 319 -7.06 -1.97 20.24
N GLY A 320 -7.24 -2.00 18.93
CA GLY A 320 -8.00 -0.99 18.19
C GLY A 320 -7.18 0.23 17.71
N ASP A 321 -5.86 0.17 17.73
CA ASP A 321 -5.01 1.32 17.36
C ASP A 321 -4.99 1.58 15.85
N VAL A 322 -5.22 0.55 15.04
CA VAL A 322 -5.24 0.66 13.57
C VAL A 322 -6.59 1.16 13.07
N THR A 323 -7.68 0.53 13.51
CA THR A 323 -9.03 0.79 12.98
C THR A 323 -9.89 1.66 13.89
N GLY A 324 -9.51 1.78 15.17
CA GLY A 324 -10.33 2.38 16.22
C GLY A 324 -11.34 1.39 16.83
N ILE A 325 -11.34 0.13 16.41
CA ILE A 325 -12.24 -0.92 16.89
C ILE A 325 -11.41 -2.11 17.34
N GLN A 326 -11.46 -2.36 18.65
CA GLN A 326 -10.74 -3.47 19.27
C GLN A 326 -11.26 -4.82 18.77
N GLY A 327 -10.34 -5.74 18.46
CA GLY A 327 -10.65 -7.08 17.96
C GLY A 327 -11.12 -7.13 16.50
N ASN A 328 -11.00 -6.02 15.77
CA ASN A 328 -11.36 -5.98 14.35
C ASN A 328 -10.36 -6.80 13.50
N ILE A 329 -10.90 -7.65 12.63
CA ILE A 329 -10.10 -8.45 11.71
C ILE A 329 -9.63 -7.54 10.58
N LEU A 330 -8.33 -7.37 10.45
CA LEU A 330 -7.68 -6.58 9.39
C LEU A 330 -7.59 -7.37 8.08
N GLU A 331 -7.20 -8.66 8.18
CA GLU A 331 -6.94 -9.49 7.00
C GLU A 331 -7.17 -10.97 7.30
N LYS A 332 -7.63 -11.72 6.30
CA LYS A 332 -7.85 -13.18 6.36
C LYS A 332 -7.11 -13.86 5.21
N ASN A 333 -6.11 -14.64 5.53
CA ASN A 333 -5.37 -15.48 4.60
C ASN A 333 -5.70 -16.94 4.91
N LEU A 334 -6.58 -17.53 4.12
CA LEU A 334 -7.21 -18.82 4.41
C LEU A 334 -6.73 -19.89 3.45
N PHE A 335 -6.63 -21.13 3.93
CA PHE A 335 -6.24 -22.29 3.12
C PHE A 335 -4.88 -22.13 2.43
N LEU A 336 -3.94 -21.49 3.11
CA LEU A 336 -2.54 -21.44 2.68
C LEU A 336 -1.87 -22.78 2.93
N SER A 337 -0.75 -23.06 2.26
CA SER A 337 -0.02 -24.32 2.38
C SER A 337 1.33 -24.14 3.05
N LYS A 338 1.76 -25.15 3.80
CA LYS A 338 3.11 -25.29 4.36
C LYS A 338 4.14 -25.75 3.30
N ALA A 339 3.67 -26.33 2.17
CA ALA A 339 4.53 -26.82 1.09
C ALA A 339 4.91 -25.70 0.12
N LYS A 340 6.20 -25.57 -0.20
CA LYS A 340 6.71 -24.46 -1.01
C LYS A 340 6.32 -24.51 -2.50
N ASP A 341 6.00 -25.71 -3.01
CA ASP A 341 5.64 -25.97 -4.40
C ASP A 341 4.14 -25.97 -4.66
N THR A 342 3.32 -25.65 -3.65
CA THR A 342 1.87 -25.75 -3.73
C THR A 342 1.28 -24.61 -4.57
N ILE A 343 0.35 -25.00 -5.45
CA ILE A 343 -0.47 -24.08 -6.27
C ILE A 343 -1.95 -24.33 -6.02
N ALA A 344 -2.75 -23.30 -6.17
CA ALA A 344 -4.21 -23.40 -6.07
C ALA A 344 -4.79 -24.26 -7.21
N ASP A 345 -5.89 -24.95 -6.93
CA ASP A 345 -6.67 -25.65 -7.93
C ASP A 345 -7.35 -24.65 -8.88
N GLY A 346 -7.31 -24.92 -10.19
CA GLY A 346 -8.04 -24.13 -11.19
C GLY A 346 -7.21 -23.74 -12.41
N ASP A 347 -7.84 -22.98 -13.31
CA ASP A 347 -7.23 -22.58 -14.59
C ASP A 347 -6.16 -21.49 -14.47
N ASN A 348 -6.09 -20.81 -13.33
CA ASN A 348 -5.04 -19.81 -13.03
C ASN A 348 -4.34 -20.16 -11.72
N PRO A 349 -3.29 -20.99 -11.77
CA PRO A 349 -2.63 -21.51 -10.58
C PRO A 349 -1.85 -20.39 -9.86
N LEU A 350 -2.37 -19.93 -8.72
CA LEU A 350 -1.65 -19.07 -7.81
C LEU A 350 -0.84 -19.91 -6.82
N LYS A 351 0.35 -19.45 -6.49
CA LYS A 351 1.13 -20.04 -5.40
C LYS A 351 0.39 -19.87 -4.08
N THR A 352 0.21 -20.95 -3.35
CA THR A 352 -0.48 -20.98 -2.05
C THR A 352 0.47 -21.24 -0.89
N TYR A 353 1.76 -21.37 -1.14
CA TYR A 353 2.77 -21.40 -0.08
C TYR A 353 2.67 -20.15 0.77
N TYR A 354 2.50 -20.31 2.08
CA TYR A 354 2.09 -19.21 2.95
C TYR A 354 3.04 -18.00 2.94
N LYS A 355 4.37 -18.22 2.85
CA LYS A 355 5.34 -17.11 2.79
C LYS A 355 5.21 -16.30 1.51
N ASP A 356 5.22 -17.00 0.36
CA ASP A 356 5.10 -16.34 -0.94
C ASP A 356 3.76 -15.64 -1.09
N TYR A 357 2.68 -16.30 -0.66
CA TYR A 357 1.34 -15.74 -0.72
C TYR A 357 1.22 -14.46 0.13
N ILE A 358 1.70 -14.49 1.37
CA ILE A 358 1.66 -13.34 2.28
C ILE A 358 2.54 -12.19 1.76
N ALA A 359 3.74 -12.48 1.28
CA ALA A 359 4.62 -11.47 0.71
C ALA A 359 4.00 -10.73 -0.50
N GLU A 360 3.21 -11.47 -1.32
CA GLU A 360 2.55 -10.90 -2.50
C GLU A 360 1.22 -10.20 -2.18
N ASN A 361 0.40 -10.77 -1.30
CA ASN A 361 -1.01 -10.39 -1.16
C ASN A 361 -1.35 -9.70 0.17
N SER A 362 -0.56 -9.86 1.24
CA SER A 362 -0.85 -9.21 2.51
C SER A 362 -0.51 -7.72 2.49
N ASN A 363 -1.41 -6.90 3.04
CA ASN A 363 -1.16 -5.49 3.26
C ASN A 363 -0.51 -5.19 4.61
N TYR A 364 -0.40 -6.17 5.50
CA TYR A 364 -0.02 -5.97 6.89
C TYR A 364 1.22 -6.73 7.31
N LEU A 365 1.55 -7.88 6.68
CA LEU A 365 2.55 -8.81 7.17
C LEU A 365 3.59 -9.24 6.14
N TYR A 366 4.74 -9.63 6.68
CA TYR A 366 5.69 -10.57 6.07
C TYR A 366 5.88 -11.77 6.98
N ALA A 367 6.03 -12.96 6.37
CA ALA A 367 6.37 -14.19 7.07
C ALA A 367 7.89 -14.39 7.10
N GLY A 368 8.41 -14.77 8.24
CA GLY A 368 9.84 -14.97 8.48
C GLY A 368 10.24 -16.41 8.76
N TYR A 369 10.78 -16.65 9.96
CA TYR A 369 11.16 -17.98 10.43
C TYR A 369 9.94 -18.91 10.51
N ASP A 370 10.12 -20.19 10.14
CA ASP A 370 9.02 -21.15 10.16
C ASP A 370 8.59 -21.48 11.60
N PRO A 371 7.30 -21.28 11.95
CA PRO A 371 6.83 -21.53 13.30
C PRO A 371 7.06 -22.96 13.78
N SER A 372 7.00 -23.93 12.88
CA SER A 372 7.18 -25.35 13.21
C SER A 372 8.53 -25.69 13.81
N GLN A 373 9.58 -24.95 13.47
CA GLN A 373 10.93 -25.19 13.97
C GLN A 373 11.11 -24.84 15.45
N ALA A 374 10.20 -24.02 15.99
CA ALA A 374 10.27 -23.56 17.37
C ALA A 374 9.46 -24.41 18.37
N THR A 375 8.41 -25.08 17.89
CA THR A 375 7.40 -25.73 18.75
C THR A 375 7.30 -27.24 18.57
N ASP A 376 8.14 -27.84 17.73
CA ASP A 376 7.94 -29.14 17.12
C ASP A 376 8.48 -30.32 17.93
N ALA A 377 8.48 -30.24 19.24
CA ALA A 377 9.10 -31.27 20.06
C ALA A 377 8.44 -32.65 19.93
N TYR A 378 7.14 -32.75 19.63
CA TYR A 378 6.48 -34.05 19.58
C TYR A 378 6.32 -34.66 18.17
N TRP A 379 6.39 -33.85 17.13
CA TRP A 379 6.37 -34.34 15.75
C TRP A 379 7.74 -34.72 15.20
N SER A 380 8.81 -34.06 15.64
CA SER A 380 10.15 -34.20 15.10
C SER A 380 11.06 -35.12 15.95
N THR A 381 10.88 -35.13 17.27
CA THR A 381 11.84 -35.79 18.17
C THR A 381 11.24 -36.94 18.98
N THR A 382 9.91 -36.96 19.14
CA THR A 382 9.25 -38.03 19.86
C THR A 382 8.75 -39.06 18.86
N PRO A 383 9.37 -40.23 18.75
CA PRO A 383 8.85 -41.27 17.90
C PRO A 383 7.45 -41.58 18.33
N LEU A 384 6.53 -41.59 17.39
CA LEU A 384 5.19 -42.08 17.62
C LEU A 384 5.27 -43.40 18.36
N ALA A 385 4.43 -43.52 19.39
CA ALA A 385 4.48 -44.67 20.28
C ALA A 385 4.54 -46.00 19.51
N ALA A 386 5.28 -46.92 20.02
CA ALA A 386 5.46 -48.24 19.42
C ALA A 386 4.11 -48.87 19.02
N GLY A 387 4.00 -49.36 17.80
CA GLY A 387 2.78 -49.97 17.27
C GLY A 387 1.93 -49.10 16.37
N PHE A 388 2.32 -47.85 16.08
CA PHE A 388 1.77 -47.08 14.97
C PHE A 388 2.36 -47.51 13.62
N SER A 389 1.69 -47.22 12.51
CA SER A 389 2.21 -47.57 11.20
C SER A 389 3.47 -46.76 10.87
N THR A 390 4.33 -47.35 10.06
CA THR A 390 5.59 -46.72 9.63
C THR A 390 5.38 -45.39 8.89
N ALA A 391 4.19 -45.13 8.36
CA ALA A 391 3.87 -43.86 7.71
C ALA A 391 3.93 -42.66 8.66
N TYR A 392 3.68 -42.89 9.97
CA TYR A 392 3.80 -41.84 10.97
C TYR A 392 5.11 -41.77 11.70
N THR A 393 5.91 -42.84 11.65
CA THR A 393 7.27 -42.87 12.23
C THR A 393 8.29 -42.15 11.36
N ALA A 394 8.02 -41.99 10.07
CA ALA A 394 8.91 -41.30 9.15
C ALA A 394 8.93 -39.75 9.37
N ASN A 395 7.96 -39.19 10.06
CA ASN A 395 7.90 -37.76 10.32
C ASN A 395 8.80 -37.28 11.48
N THR A 396 9.72 -38.11 11.92
CA THR A 396 10.69 -37.74 12.97
C THR A 396 11.92 -37.02 12.45
N THR A 397 11.98 -36.76 11.16
CA THR A 397 13.12 -36.14 10.48
C THR A 397 12.70 -34.78 9.90
N ALA A 398 13.61 -34.05 9.29
CA ALA A 398 13.41 -32.79 8.61
C ALA A 398 12.27 -32.83 7.56
N GLU A 399 11.74 -33.98 7.21
CA GLU A 399 10.63 -34.13 6.25
C GLU A 399 9.29 -33.56 6.73
N GLY A 400 9.08 -33.44 8.04
CA GLY A 400 7.90 -32.79 8.61
C GLY A 400 7.98 -31.25 8.67
N VAL A 401 9.13 -30.71 8.34
CA VAL A 401 9.41 -29.25 8.40
C VAL A 401 8.71 -28.53 7.26
N TRP A 402 8.24 -27.32 7.55
CA TRP A 402 7.58 -26.47 6.55
C TRP A 402 8.59 -25.97 5.49
N GLY A 403 8.09 -25.56 4.33
CA GLY A 403 8.92 -24.97 3.28
C GLY A 403 9.67 -25.99 2.40
N VAL A 404 9.37 -27.28 2.53
CA VAL A 404 9.83 -28.32 1.61
C VAL A 404 8.78 -28.63 0.54
N GLU A 405 9.11 -29.44 -0.47
CA GLU A 405 8.17 -29.90 -1.50
C GLU A 405 7.15 -30.88 -0.95
N ALA A 406 5.97 -30.91 -1.55
CA ALA A 406 4.83 -31.70 -1.06
C ALA A 406 5.00 -33.23 -1.16
N GLN A 407 5.89 -33.71 -2.03
CA GLN A 407 5.98 -35.14 -2.39
C GLN A 407 6.26 -36.03 -1.18
N GLY A 408 5.27 -36.81 -0.75
CA GLY A 408 5.38 -37.77 0.33
C GLY A 408 5.52 -37.18 1.74
N VAL A 409 5.34 -35.88 1.90
CA VAL A 409 5.55 -35.19 3.18
C VAL A 409 4.23 -34.99 3.92
N THR A 410 4.16 -35.43 5.17
CA THR A 410 3.12 -35.03 6.12
C THR A 410 3.68 -33.94 7.01
N PHE A 411 3.18 -32.72 6.83
CA PHE A 411 3.71 -31.54 7.52
C PHE A 411 3.35 -31.54 9.00
N SER A 412 4.28 -31.09 9.85
CA SER A 412 4.06 -30.95 11.28
C SER A 412 3.00 -29.90 11.58
N SER A 413 2.28 -30.08 12.69
CA SER A 413 1.27 -29.14 13.19
C SER A 413 1.81 -28.37 14.39
N ILE A 414 1.37 -27.13 14.54
CA ILE A 414 1.65 -26.28 15.69
C ILE A 414 0.39 -25.86 16.44
N GLY A 415 -0.78 -26.19 15.90
CA GLY A 415 -2.08 -25.92 16.53
C GLY A 415 -2.58 -24.50 16.38
N ASN A 416 -3.19 -23.99 17.43
CA ASN A 416 -3.77 -22.65 17.50
C ASN A 416 -2.83 -21.73 18.26
N VAL A 417 -2.11 -20.88 17.55
CA VAL A 417 -1.10 -19.98 18.10
C VAL A 417 -1.42 -18.53 17.70
N ALA A 418 -1.17 -17.61 18.60
CA ALA A 418 -1.27 -16.18 18.34
C ALA A 418 0.07 -15.49 18.67
N TYR A 419 0.49 -14.59 17.80
CA TYR A 419 1.72 -13.81 17.91
C TYR A 419 1.36 -12.34 18.04
N SER A 420 1.78 -11.69 19.11
CA SER A 420 1.64 -10.25 19.30
C SER A 420 2.82 -9.52 18.69
N LEU A 421 2.58 -8.65 17.71
CA LEU A 421 3.63 -7.83 17.13
C LEU A 421 4.02 -6.72 18.10
N THR A 422 5.31 -6.53 18.31
CA THR A 422 5.88 -5.53 19.22
C THR A 422 7.18 -4.94 18.65
N GLY A 423 7.72 -3.91 19.30
CA GLY A 423 9.02 -3.34 18.92
C GLY A 423 8.99 -2.45 17.67
N GLY A 424 7.82 -2.14 17.13
CA GLY A 424 7.69 -1.13 16.08
C GLY A 424 8.00 0.26 16.63
N VAL A 425 8.79 1.04 15.89
CA VAL A 425 9.22 2.39 16.26
C VAL A 425 8.94 3.35 15.12
N ASP A 426 8.41 4.53 15.47
CA ASP A 426 8.16 5.65 14.56
C ASP A 426 9.39 6.54 14.37
N TYR A 427 9.23 7.65 13.67
CA TYR A 427 10.23 8.69 13.52
C TYR A 427 10.68 9.25 14.87
N ASP A 428 11.87 9.88 14.89
CA ASP A 428 12.51 10.37 16.11
C ASP A 428 11.55 11.15 17.02
N ALA A 429 11.59 10.80 18.32
CA ALA A 429 10.74 11.36 19.36
C ALA A 429 11.01 12.86 19.67
N ASN A 430 12.07 13.47 19.16
CA ASN A 430 12.40 14.89 19.38
C ASN A 430 11.50 15.86 18.59
N GLY A 431 10.25 15.54 18.44
CA GLY A 431 9.28 16.37 17.75
C GLY A 431 8.37 15.56 16.84
N GLY A 432 8.40 14.24 16.96
CA GLY A 432 7.57 13.31 16.19
C GLY A 432 7.70 13.56 14.67
N TYR A 433 7.53 12.65 13.83
CA TYR A 433 7.42 12.77 12.36
C TYR A 433 8.19 13.91 11.66
N THR A 434 9.26 14.42 12.26
CA THR A 434 10.15 15.39 11.63
C THR A 434 11.20 14.65 10.83
N ALA A 435 10.90 14.41 9.55
CA ALA A 435 11.91 13.94 8.63
C ALA A 435 13.03 14.97 8.49
N THR A 436 14.28 14.54 8.57
CA THR A 436 15.43 15.42 8.33
C THR A 436 15.47 15.88 6.87
N LEU A 437 16.10 17.02 6.60
CA LEU A 437 16.28 17.50 5.24
C LEU A 437 17.04 16.48 4.35
N SER A 438 18.01 15.77 4.95
CA SER A 438 18.76 14.72 4.24
C SER A 438 17.87 13.58 3.78
N ASN A 439 17.01 13.09 4.68
CA ASN A 439 16.10 11.99 4.37
C ASN A 439 15.05 12.42 3.33
N LEU A 440 14.49 13.64 3.46
CA LEU A 440 13.60 14.23 2.47
C LEU A 440 14.27 14.38 1.11
N LYS A 441 15.54 14.79 1.08
CA LYS A 441 16.31 14.89 -0.16
C LYS A 441 16.38 13.54 -0.87
N THR A 442 16.77 12.47 -0.18
CA THR A 442 16.82 11.12 -0.74
C THR A 442 15.48 10.69 -1.32
N SER A 443 14.38 10.93 -0.60
CA SER A 443 13.05 10.56 -1.08
C SER A 443 12.59 11.41 -2.28
N TYR A 444 12.87 12.71 -2.32
CA TYR A 444 12.52 13.55 -3.48
C TYR A 444 13.41 13.28 -4.70
N GLU A 445 14.67 12.86 -4.50
CA GLU A 445 15.57 12.49 -5.59
C GLU A 445 15.08 11.25 -6.35
N LEU A 446 14.25 10.39 -5.76
CA LEU A 446 13.58 9.30 -6.48
C LEU A 446 12.65 9.81 -7.59
N PHE A 447 12.10 11.02 -7.44
CA PHE A 447 11.31 11.65 -8.49
C PHE A 447 12.16 12.31 -9.60
N SER A 448 13.48 12.30 -9.53
CA SER A 448 14.34 12.94 -10.55
C SER A 448 14.39 12.20 -11.88
N ASN A 449 14.14 10.89 -11.87
CA ASN A 449 14.12 10.08 -13.09
C ASN A 449 12.76 10.21 -13.80
N LYS A 450 12.72 11.01 -14.87
CA LYS A 450 11.51 11.24 -15.66
C LYS A 450 11.06 10.02 -16.49
N ASP A 451 12.00 9.13 -16.84
CA ASP A 451 11.72 7.97 -17.67
C ASP A 451 11.03 6.86 -16.88
N GLU A 452 11.16 6.89 -15.55
CA GLU A 452 10.62 5.88 -14.65
C GLU A 452 9.35 6.36 -13.93
N ILE A 453 9.32 7.65 -13.52
CA ILE A 453 8.21 8.21 -12.73
C ILE A 453 7.70 9.48 -13.40
N GLU A 454 6.47 9.44 -13.91
CA GLU A 454 5.76 10.60 -14.45
C GLU A 454 5.27 11.51 -13.32
N VAL A 455 5.56 12.81 -13.40
CA VAL A 455 5.17 13.83 -12.42
C VAL A 455 4.94 15.16 -13.10
N ASP A 456 3.80 15.80 -12.87
CA ASP A 456 3.48 17.16 -13.36
C ASP A 456 3.72 18.23 -12.29
N TYR A 457 3.51 17.88 -11.00
CA TYR A 457 3.64 18.81 -9.88
C TYR A 457 4.43 18.22 -8.72
N LEU A 458 5.48 18.92 -8.29
CA LEU A 458 6.21 18.60 -7.06
C LEU A 458 5.65 19.44 -5.91
N LEU A 459 5.03 18.79 -4.92
CA LEU A 459 4.47 19.45 -3.75
C LEU A 459 5.52 19.55 -2.64
N MET A 460 5.78 20.76 -2.15
CA MET A 460 6.72 20.96 -1.05
C MET A 460 6.18 20.38 0.27
N GLY A 461 4.85 20.39 0.47
CA GLY A 461 4.30 20.16 1.80
C GLY A 461 4.73 21.28 2.76
N PRO A 462 4.88 21.01 4.06
CA PRO A 462 5.43 21.97 5.00
C PRO A 462 6.95 22.20 4.76
N GLY A 463 7.45 23.31 5.27
CA GLY A 463 8.88 23.56 5.37
C GLY A 463 9.56 22.67 6.41
N GLY A 464 10.89 22.83 6.55
CA GLY A 464 11.68 22.20 7.63
C GLY A 464 11.46 22.86 9.00
N GLY A 465 12.21 22.41 10.00
CA GLY A 465 12.17 22.95 11.37
C GLY A 465 12.66 24.40 11.46
N THR A 466 13.54 24.80 10.55
CA THR A 466 14.10 26.16 10.45
C THR A 466 13.78 26.81 9.12
N GLU A 467 13.93 28.16 9.06
CA GLU A 467 13.76 28.92 7.80
C GLU A 467 14.78 28.49 6.75
N ALA A 468 16.03 28.22 7.14
CA ALA A 468 17.10 27.78 6.25
C ALA A 468 16.82 26.39 5.65
N GLU A 469 16.34 25.43 6.44
CA GLU A 469 15.92 24.11 5.95
C GLU A 469 14.75 24.22 5.00
N SER A 470 13.80 25.10 5.27
CA SER A 470 12.66 25.35 4.37
C SER A 470 13.09 25.92 3.03
N GLN A 471 14.07 26.86 3.04
CA GLN A 471 14.68 27.39 1.81
C GLN A 471 15.46 26.34 1.04
N ALA A 472 16.23 25.51 1.75
CA ALA A 472 16.99 24.42 1.14
C ALA A 472 16.08 23.38 0.51
N LYS A 473 14.97 23.00 1.17
CA LYS A 473 13.94 22.11 0.63
C LYS A 473 13.30 22.69 -0.62
N ALA A 474 12.93 23.97 -0.59
CA ALA A 474 12.36 24.66 -1.75
C ALA A 474 13.32 24.65 -2.94
N ASN A 475 14.60 24.97 -2.72
CA ASN A 475 15.62 24.99 -3.76
C ASN A 475 15.90 23.57 -4.30
N LEU A 476 15.83 22.53 -3.47
CA LEU A 476 15.93 21.13 -3.92
C LEU A 476 14.83 20.78 -4.92
N LEU A 477 13.57 21.07 -4.58
CA LEU A 477 12.43 20.82 -5.48
C LEU A 477 12.53 21.59 -6.80
N ILE A 478 12.98 22.86 -6.72
CA ILE A 478 13.20 23.68 -7.91
C ILE A 478 14.32 23.11 -8.76
N SER A 479 15.39 22.58 -8.16
CA SER A 479 16.47 21.90 -8.90
C SER A 479 15.95 20.68 -9.64
N ILE A 480 15.22 19.80 -8.96
CA ILE A 480 14.61 18.61 -9.58
C ILE A 480 13.71 19.01 -10.75
N ALA A 481 12.84 20.02 -10.58
CA ALA A 481 11.96 20.49 -11.64
C ALA A 481 12.74 21.10 -12.84
N ASN A 482 13.84 21.81 -12.57
CA ASN A 482 14.71 22.35 -13.62
C ASN A 482 15.46 21.27 -14.40
N ASP A 483 15.87 20.19 -13.73
CA ASP A 483 16.59 19.09 -14.37
C ASP A 483 15.65 18.22 -15.20
N ARG A 484 14.45 17.92 -14.67
CA ARG A 484 13.40 17.19 -15.36
C ARG A 484 12.81 17.93 -16.56
N LYS A 485 12.47 19.21 -16.40
CA LYS A 485 11.82 20.10 -17.37
C LYS A 485 10.39 19.72 -17.78
N ASP A 486 9.78 18.75 -17.14
CA ASP A 486 8.44 18.25 -17.41
C ASP A 486 7.43 18.57 -16.28
N CYS A 487 7.88 19.09 -15.15
CA CYS A 487 7.04 19.36 -13.99
C CYS A 487 7.23 20.75 -13.39
N VAL A 488 6.34 21.10 -12.44
CA VAL A 488 6.35 22.39 -11.74
C VAL A 488 6.42 22.17 -10.24
N ALA A 489 7.41 22.80 -9.56
CA ALA A 489 7.53 22.79 -8.10
C ALA A 489 6.60 23.84 -7.48
N CYS A 490 5.74 23.43 -6.55
CA CYS A 490 4.85 24.31 -5.79
C CYS A 490 5.41 24.52 -4.38
N VAL A 491 5.69 25.78 -4.03
CA VAL A 491 6.45 26.16 -2.82
C VAL A 491 5.65 27.14 -1.98
N SER A 492 5.47 26.79 -0.70
CA SER A 492 4.91 27.67 0.34
C SER A 492 5.99 28.21 1.27
N PRO A 493 5.77 29.35 1.98
CA PRO A 493 6.75 29.90 2.90
C PRO A 493 6.94 29.05 4.15
N HIS A 494 8.02 29.35 4.90
CA HIS A 494 8.22 28.76 6.21
C HIS A 494 7.08 29.16 7.17
N ARG A 495 6.54 28.21 7.92
CA ARG A 495 5.36 28.38 8.77
C ARG A 495 5.48 29.55 9.77
N ALA A 496 6.63 29.63 10.47
CA ALA A 496 6.85 30.63 11.50
C ALA A 496 6.91 32.07 10.95
N ASN A 497 7.06 32.25 9.63
CA ASN A 497 7.08 33.57 9.02
C ASN A 497 5.69 34.23 8.99
N ILE A 498 4.62 33.42 9.06
CA ILE A 498 3.25 33.94 8.90
C ILE A 498 2.26 33.41 9.95
N VAL A 499 2.39 32.17 10.42
CA VAL A 499 1.48 31.61 11.43
C VAL A 499 1.85 32.12 12.81
N ASN A 500 0.88 32.64 13.56
CA ASN A 500 1.02 33.27 14.87
C ASN A 500 1.82 34.60 14.86
N VAL A 501 1.99 35.22 13.70
CA VAL A 501 2.54 36.58 13.57
C VAL A 501 1.38 37.55 13.44
N SER A 502 1.22 38.47 14.38
CA SER A 502 0.05 39.34 14.46
C SER A 502 0.07 40.57 13.52
N ASN A 503 1.29 40.96 13.08
CA ASN A 503 1.46 42.16 12.26
C ASN A 503 1.64 41.81 10.77
N THR A 504 0.72 42.26 9.92
CA THR A 504 0.75 41.97 8.47
C THR A 504 1.98 42.56 7.75
N THR A 505 2.51 43.69 8.22
CA THR A 505 3.75 44.26 7.65
C THR A 505 4.97 43.36 8.00
N THR A 506 5.03 42.84 9.23
CA THR A 506 6.05 41.89 9.62
C THR A 506 5.95 40.59 8.82
N GLN A 507 4.74 40.07 8.63
CA GLN A 507 4.49 38.91 7.76
C GLN A 507 4.99 39.15 6.34
N THR A 508 4.68 40.32 5.74
CA THR A 508 5.16 40.71 4.42
C THR A 508 6.69 40.71 4.32
N ASN A 509 7.35 41.35 5.29
CA ASN A 509 8.83 41.44 5.33
C ASN A 509 9.46 40.05 5.50
N ASN A 510 8.87 39.20 6.34
CA ASN A 510 9.33 37.81 6.52
C ASN A 510 9.21 37.03 5.21
N LEU A 511 8.10 37.19 4.48
CA LEU A 511 7.90 36.52 3.18
C LEU A 511 8.94 37.00 2.15
N LEU A 512 9.17 38.32 2.06
CA LEU A 512 10.15 38.88 1.13
C LEU A 512 11.57 38.36 1.45
N LYS A 513 11.92 38.29 2.74
CA LYS A 513 13.18 37.71 3.20
C LYS A 513 13.29 36.22 2.87
N PHE A 514 12.23 35.46 3.11
CA PHE A 514 12.21 34.02 2.83
C PHE A 514 12.42 33.71 1.35
N PHE A 515 11.69 34.40 0.46
CA PHE A 515 11.74 34.15 -0.97
C PHE A 515 12.92 34.81 -1.70
N SER A 516 13.66 35.71 -1.06
CA SER A 516 14.81 36.38 -1.66
C SER A 516 15.90 35.39 -2.13
N PRO A 517 16.34 34.40 -1.33
CA PRO A 517 17.38 33.44 -1.74
C PRO A 517 16.83 32.25 -2.57
N ILE A 518 15.53 32.20 -2.81
CA ILE A 518 14.95 31.12 -3.62
C ILE A 518 15.35 31.26 -5.08
N SER A 519 15.79 30.16 -5.66
CA SER A 519 16.26 30.04 -7.04
C SER A 519 15.24 30.57 -8.03
N SER A 520 15.72 31.31 -9.03
CA SER A 520 14.90 31.79 -10.14
C SER A 520 14.62 30.64 -11.11
N SER A 521 13.36 30.33 -11.34
CA SER A 521 12.95 29.30 -12.28
C SER A 521 11.54 29.53 -12.81
N SER A 522 11.32 29.20 -14.07
CA SER A 522 9.98 29.12 -14.65
C SER A 522 9.25 27.82 -14.30
N TYR A 523 9.98 26.82 -13.79
CA TYR A 523 9.44 25.53 -13.33
C TYR A 523 9.07 25.53 -11.85
N ALA A 524 8.84 26.70 -11.26
CA ALA A 524 8.41 26.81 -9.89
C ALA A 524 7.33 27.88 -9.73
N VAL A 525 6.44 27.67 -8.75
CA VAL A 525 5.36 28.60 -8.35
C VAL A 525 5.44 28.82 -6.85
N LEU A 526 5.51 30.10 -6.45
CA LEU A 526 5.63 30.53 -5.06
C LEU A 526 4.29 31.07 -4.59
N ASP A 527 3.79 30.60 -3.45
CA ASP A 527 2.57 31.13 -2.81
C ASP A 527 2.84 31.87 -1.50
N SER A 528 1.88 32.64 -1.03
CA SER A 528 2.02 33.49 0.19
C SER A 528 1.46 32.85 1.44
N GLY A 529 0.94 31.58 1.41
CA GLY A 529 -0.04 31.28 2.41
C GLY A 529 -0.04 29.95 3.12
N TYR A 530 -0.67 30.05 4.30
CA TYR A 530 -1.22 28.95 5.08
C TYR A 530 -2.71 29.19 5.25
N LYS A 531 -3.52 28.18 4.91
CA LYS A 531 -4.97 28.19 5.16
C LYS A 531 -5.29 27.51 6.48
N TYR A 532 -6.36 27.97 7.13
CA TYR A 532 -6.94 27.33 8.31
C TYR A 532 -8.09 26.44 7.87
N THR A 533 -8.01 25.16 8.18
CA THR A 533 -8.94 24.12 7.76
C THR A 533 -9.28 23.20 8.91
N TYR A 534 -10.37 22.46 8.77
CA TYR A 534 -10.83 21.49 9.76
C TYR A 534 -10.24 20.10 9.47
N ASP A 535 -9.56 19.55 10.47
CA ASP A 535 -9.10 18.17 10.48
C ASP A 535 -10.19 17.28 11.09
N ARG A 536 -10.95 16.60 10.24
CA ARG A 536 -12.06 15.74 10.64
C ARG A 536 -11.65 14.49 11.42
N PHE A 537 -10.38 14.07 11.28
CA PHE A 537 -9.87 12.86 11.92
C PHE A 537 -9.52 13.09 13.38
N ASN A 538 -9.02 14.28 13.70
CA ASN A 538 -8.63 14.67 15.05
C ASN A 538 -9.59 15.68 15.69
N ASN A 539 -10.66 16.06 15.00
CA ASN A 539 -11.65 17.05 15.46
C ASN A 539 -11.01 18.40 15.86
N GLU A 540 -10.05 18.85 15.06
CA GLU A 540 -9.28 20.08 15.32
C GLU A 540 -9.19 20.98 14.09
N PHE A 541 -9.04 22.28 14.32
CA PHE A 541 -8.74 23.23 13.27
C PHE A 541 -7.23 23.50 13.20
N ARG A 542 -6.66 23.40 12.00
CA ARG A 542 -5.23 23.47 11.78
C ARG A 542 -4.84 24.41 10.64
N TYR A 543 -3.63 24.99 10.74
CA TYR A 543 -3.01 25.69 9.63
C TYR A 543 -2.18 24.72 8.80
N ILE A 544 -2.40 24.70 7.49
CA ILE A 544 -1.64 23.89 6.52
C ILE A 544 -1.14 24.77 5.36
N PRO A 545 0.02 24.43 4.76
CA PRO A 545 0.55 25.18 3.61
C PRO A 545 -0.35 25.04 2.38
N CYS A 546 -0.34 26.04 1.52
CA CYS A 546 -1.23 26.09 0.35
C CYS A 546 -0.63 25.53 -0.94
N ASN A 547 0.62 25.03 -0.94
CA ASN A 547 1.23 24.49 -2.18
C ASN A 547 0.44 23.35 -2.80
N GLY A 548 -0.17 22.47 -1.98
CA GLY A 548 -1.06 21.43 -2.47
C GLY A 548 -2.34 21.97 -3.11
N ASP A 549 -2.87 23.08 -2.57
CA ASP A 549 -4.03 23.76 -3.18
C ASP A 549 -3.66 24.45 -4.50
N VAL A 550 -2.50 25.12 -4.55
CA VAL A 550 -2.04 25.81 -5.78
C VAL A 550 -1.84 24.81 -6.91
N ALA A 551 -1.19 23.66 -6.64
CA ALA A 551 -1.09 22.57 -7.60
C ALA A 551 -2.48 22.03 -7.99
N GLY A 552 -3.34 21.78 -7.01
CA GLY A 552 -4.72 21.33 -7.22
C GLY A 552 -5.56 22.30 -8.07
N LEU A 553 -5.39 23.63 -7.91
CA LEU A 553 -6.03 24.62 -8.76
C LEU A 553 -5.56 24.52 -10.20
N MET A 554 -4.28 24.20 -10.44
CA MET A 554 -3.77 23.94 -11.77
C MET A 554 -4.40 22.69 -12.39
N VAL A 555 -4.51 21.61 -11.62
CA VAL A 555 -5.21 20.37 -12.03
C VAL A 555 -6.67 20.65 -12.36
N ARG A 556 -7.41 21.30 -11.44
CA ARG A 556 -8.83 21.64 -11.67
C ARG A 556 -9.02 22.51 -12.91
N THR A 557 -8.07 23.40 -13.18
CA THR A 557 -8.09 24.23 -14.38
C THR A 557 -7.85 23.40 -15.64
N ALA A 558 -6.95 22.41 -15.61
CA ALA A 558 -6.72 21.50 -16.72
C ALA A 558 -7.97 20.66 -17.04
N VAL A 559 -8.63 20.14 -16.02
CA VAL A 559 -9.84 19.30 -16.16
C VAL A 559 -11.05 20.11 -16.63
N ASN A 560 -11.30 21.30 -16.06
CA ASN A 560 -12.51 22.08 -16.34
C ASN A 560 -12.38 23.04 -17.54
N ALA A 561 -11.15 23.33 -17.95
CA ALA A 561 -10.87 24.20 -19.09
C ALA A 561 -9.70 23.60 -19.89
N TYR A 562 -8.50 24.15 -19.79
CA TYR A 562 -7.29 23.61 -20.40
C TYR A 562 -6.06 24.03 -19.57
N PRO A 563 -4.94 23.32 -19.66
CA PRO A 563 -3.72 23.63 -18.91
C PRO A 563 -3.20 25.06 -19.09
N TRP A 564 -3.39 25.66 -20.24
CA TRP A 564 -2.94 27.00 -20.59
C TRP A 564 -3.86 28.14 -20.13
N PHE A 565 -4.88 27.86 -19.34
CA PHE A 565 -5.63 28.90 -18.67
C PHE A 565 -5.00 29.22 -17.31
N SER A 566 -5.06 30.51 -16.89
CA SER A 566 -4.60 30.91 -15.57
C SER A 566 -5.42 30.23 -14.47
N PRO A 567 -4.79 29.59 -13.46
CA PRO A 567 -5.49 28.97 -12.33
C PRO A 567 -5.98 30.01 -11.30
N ALA A 568 -5.64 31.27 -11.48
CA ALA A 568 -5.95 32.36 -10.54
C ALA A 568 -7.30 33.03 -10.80
N GLY A 569 -7.76 33.82 -9.84
CA GLY A 569 -8.94 34.65 -9.93
C GLY A 569 -10.24 33.99 -9.51
N VAL A 570 -11.34 34.76 -9.56
CA VAL A 570 -12.65 34.36 -9.01
C VAL A 570 -13.24 33.12 -9.69
N GLN A 571 -12.96 32.93 -10.97
CA GLN A 571 -13.56 31.82 -11.71
C GLN A 571 -12.90 30.46 -11.41
N ARG A 572 -11.60 30.40 -11.21
CA ARG A 572 -10.83 29.17 -11.10
C ARG A 572 -9.97 29.06 -9.84
N GLY A 573 -9.63 30.20 -9.21
CA GLY A 573 -8.66 30.26 -8.12
C GLY A 573 -9.20 30.04 -6.71
N ILE A 574 -10.47 29.66 -6.52
CA ILE A 574 -11.08 29.48 -5.19
C ILE A 574 -10.52 28.21 -4.53
N LEU A 575 -9.98 28.35 -3.31
CA LEU A 575 -9.42 27.26 -2.52
C LEU A 575 -10.51 26.42 -1.86
N ASN A 576 -10.35 25.10 -1.90
CA ASN A 576 -11.25 24.17 -1.22
C ASN A 576 -10.99 24.18 0.30
N SER A 577 -12.07 24.00 1.08
CA SER A 577 -11.99 23.79 2.54
C SER A 577 -11.17 24.82 3.32
N ALA A 578 -11.08 26.05 2.83
CA ALA A 578 -10.37 27.14 3.49
C ALA A 578 -11.33 28.01 4.30
N ILE A 579 -11.15 28.11 5.61
CA ILE A 579 -12.00 28.90 6.53
C ILE A 579 -11.46 30.32 6.69
N LYS A 580 -10.15 30.44 6.92
CA LYS A 580 -9.43 31.70 7.01
C LYS A 580 -7.98 31.54 6.58
N LEU A 581 -7.28 32.61 6.36
CA LEU A 581 -5.84 32.63 6.06
C LEU A 581 -5.04 33.05 7.30
N ALA A 582 -3.82 32.53 7.42
CA ALA A 582 -2.83 33.02 8.39
C ALA A 582 -2.36 34.43 8.05
N TYR A 583 -2.34 34.79 6.76
CA TYR A 583 -1.94 36.05 6.23
C TYR A 583 -2.86 36.48 5.08
N ASN A 584 -3.45 37.70 5.18
CA ASN A 584 -4.29 38.25 4.14
C ASN A 584 -3.73 39.65 3.74
N PRO A 585 -2.95 39.74 2.65
CA PRO A 585 -2.27 40.99 2.26
C PRO A 585 -3.24 42.07 1.74
N ASN A 586 -3.00 43.31 2.10
CA ASN A 586 -3.63 44.45 1.48
C ASN A 586 -3.05 44.74 0.08
N LYS A 587 -3.61 45.74 -0.65
CA LYS A 587 -3.16 46.06 -2.01
C LYS A 587 -1.65 46.38 -2.08
N ALA A 588 -1.14 47.24 -1.21
CA ALA A 588 0.26 47.66 -1.21
C ALA A 588 1.20 46.44 -0.90
N GLN A 589 0.79 45.59 0.02
CA GLN A 589 1.55 44.38 0.35
C GLN A 589 1.53 43.37 -0.80
N ARG A 590 0.39 43.22 -1.51
CA ARG A 590 0.32 42.40 -2.73
C ARG A 590 1.24 42.90 -3.84
N ASP A 591 1.31 44.24 -4.03
CA ASP A 591 2.21 44.81 -5.04
C ASP A 591 3.69 44.48 -4.75
N LEU A 592 4.10 44.54 -3.48
CA LEU A 592 5.44 44.10 -3.04
C LEU A 592 5.69 42.63 -3.28
N LEU A 593 4.76 41.77 -2.86
CA LEU A 593 4.87 40.30 -3.04
C LEU A 593 4.90 39.90 -4.51
N TYR A 594 4.05 40.53 -5.32
CA TYR A 594 3.98 40.30 -6.75
C TYR A 594 5.26 40.74 -7.47
N GLY A 595 5.91 41.82 -7.01
CA GLY A 595 7.24 42.24 -7.43
C GLY A 595 8.31 41.17 -7.07
N ALA A 596 8.15 40.50 -5.93
CA ALA A 596 9.01 39.41 -5.48
C ALA A 596 8.62 38.04 -6.02
N ARG A 597 7.82 37.92 -7.07
CA ARG A 597 7.40 36.66 -7.73
C ARG A 597 6.43 35.80 -6.91
N VAL A 598 5.88 36.30 -5.81
CA VAL A 598 5.02 35.55 -4.90
C VAL A 598 3.55 35.77 -5.30
N ASN A 599 2.84 34.67 -5.51
CA ASN A 599 1.41 34.70 -5.79
C ASN A 599 0.62 34.81 -4.48
N SER A 600 -0.09 35.91 -4.32
CA SER A 600 -0.85 36.16 -3.10
C SER A 600 -2.11 35.30 -3.04
N ILE A 601 -2.35 34.68 -1.90
CA ILE A 601 -3.63 34.07 -1.56
C ILE A 601 -4.39 35.07 -0.70
N ILE A 602 -5.61 35.44 -1.11
CA ILE A 602 -6.41 36.51 -0.47
C ILE A 602 -7.81 36.02 -0.12
N ASN A 603 -8.38 36.67 0.88
CA ASN A 603 -9.81 36.57 1.15
C ASN A 603 -10.51 37.75 0.50
N GLN A 604 -11.19 37.52 -0.62
CA GLN A 604 -11.92 38.55 -1.36
C GLN A 604 -13.38 38.55 -0.92
N LYS A 605 -13.86 39.74 -0.55
CA LYS A 605 -15.24 39.96 -0.13
C LYS A 605 -16.22 39.52 -1.23
N GLY A 606 -17.10 38.58 -0.90
CA GLY A 606 -18.12 38.06 -1.82
C GLY A 606 -17.68 36.89 -2.68
N SER A 607 -16.37 36.55 -2.74
CA SER A 607 -15.84 35.45 -3.56
C SER A 607 -15.11 34.38 -2.74
N GLY A 608 -14.76 34.68 -1.47
CA GLY A 608 -14.06 33.76 -0.61
C GLY A 608 -12.54 33.81 -0.73
N ILE A 609 -11.88 32.74 -0.31
CA ILE A 609 -10.42 32.62 -0.31
C ILE A 609 -9.98 32.10 -1.68
N LEU A 610 -9.08 32.83 -2.32
CA LEU A 610 -8.65 32.52 -3.68
C LEU A 610 -7.19 32.90 -3.95
N LEU A 611 -6.61 32.21 -4.94
CA LEU A 611 -5.30 32.54 -5.52
C LEU A 611 -5.43 33.79 -6.40
N PHE A 612 -4.64 34.83 -6.11
CA PHE A 612 -4.68 36.14 -6.78
C PHE A 612 -3.31 36.50 -7.36
N GLY A 613 -2.79 35.65 -8.22
CA GLY A 613 -1.53 35.80 -8.94
C GLY A 613 -1.25 34.59 -9.79
N ASP A 614 -0.54 34.76 -10.90
CA ASP A 614 -0.22 33.71 -11.87
C ASP A 614 1.24 33.78 -12.36
N LYS A 615 2.15 34.24 -11.51
CA LYS A 615 3.59 34.30 -11.80
C LYS A 615 4.28 32.98 -11.48
N THR A 616 5.25 32.64 -12.32
CA THR A 616 6.29 31.67 -11.99
C THR A 616 7.37 32.29 -11.10
N ALA A 617 8.30 31.50 -10.57
CA ALA A 617 9.41 31.99 -9.75
C ALA A 617 10.53 32.67 -10.57
N LEU A 618 10.31 32.96 -11.85
CA LEU A 618 11.28 33.61 -12.72
C LEU A 618 11.48 35.08 -12.34
N ASN A 619 12.74 35.54 -12.20
CA ASN A 619 13.07 36.85 -11.71
C ASN A 619 13.31 37.91 -12.80
N TYR A 620 13.17 37.56 -14.06
CA TYR A 620 13.29 38.48 -15.21
C TYR A 620 12.07 38.38 -16.12
N ALA A 621 11.83 39.42 -16.92
CA ALA A 621 10.72 39.47 -17.86
C ALA A 621 10.92 38.46 -19.00
N SER A 622 10.00 37.52 -19.13
CA SER A 622 9.98 36.48 -20.15
C SER A 622 8.55 36.09 -20.47
N ALA A 623 8.33 35.37 -21.57
CA ALA A 623 7.05 34.71 -21.82
C ALA A 623 6.74 33.67 -20.75
N PHE A 624 7.77 33.03 -20.16
CA PHE A 624 7.67 32.01 -19.13
C PHE A 624 7.53 32.54 -17.69
N ASP A 625 7.38 33.87 -17.51
CA ASP A 625 7.11 34.43 -16.20
C ASP A 625 5.68 34.22 -15.72
N ARG A 626 4.85 33.54 -16.54
CA ARG A 626 3.45 33.23 -16.27
C ARG A 626 3.20 31.74 -16.21
N ILE A 627 2.39 31.32 -15.22
CA ILE A 627 2.00 29.92 -14.99
C ILE A 627 1.31 29.35 -16.23
N ASN A 628 0.37 30.09 -16.82
CA ASN A 628 -0.39 29.62 -17.97
C ASN A 628 0.49 29.35 -19.18
N VAL A 629 1.50 30.19 -19.45
CA VAL A 629 2.42 29.98 -20.58
C VAL A 629 3.35 28.82 -20.32
N ARG A 630 3.92 28.70 -19.10
CA ARG A 630 4.78 27.57 -18.77
C ARG A 630 4.02 26.24 -18.90
N ARG A 631 2.79 26.16 -18.39
CA ARG A 631 1.96 24.97 -18.51
C ARG A 631 1.59 24.62 -19.95
N LEU A 632 1.30 25.64 -20.78
CA LEU A 632 1.11 25.44 -22.22
C LEU A 632 2.31 24.70 -22.83
N PHE A 633 3.52 25.20 -22.55
CA PHE A 633 4.74 24.60 -23.13
C PHE A 633 4.96 23.18 -22.60
N LEU A 634 4.77 22.92 -21.27
CA LEU A 634 4.91 21.58 -20.72
C LEU A 634 3.97 20.58 -21.40
N THR A 635 2.68 20.94 -21.54
CA THR A 635 1.69 20.08 -22.19
C THR A 635 2.04 19.83 -23.67
N VAL A 636 2.51 20.85 -24.37
CA VAL A 636 2.91 20.72 -25.79
C VAL A 636 4.19 19.88 -25.91
N GLU A 637 5.19 20.17 -25.09
CA GLU A 637 6.47 19.44 -25.09
C GLU A 637 6.25 17.95 -24.84
N GLN A 638 5.46 17.59 -23.83
CA GLN A 638 5.13 16.20 -23.49
C GLN A 638 4.36 15.47 -24.60
N ALA A 639 3.35 16.11 -25.18
CA ALA A 639 2.59 15.52 -26.28
C ALA A 639 3.44 15.34 -27.55
N LEU A 640 4.33 16.28 -27.84
CA LEU A 640 5.20 16.20 -29.01
C LEU A 640 6.42 15.29 -28.80
N GLU A 641 6.89 15.12 -27.57
CA GLU A 641 7.92 14.13 -27.23
C GLU A 641 7.45 12.71 -27.59
N GLY A 642 6.19 12.36 -27.29
CA GLY A 642 5.58 11.10 -27.73
C GLY A 642 5.55 10.94 -29.26
N ALA A 643 5.20 12.00 -29.98
CA ALA A 643 5.20 12.00 -31.45
C ALA A 643 6.61 11.93 -32.04
N ALA A 644 7.60 12.55 -31.40
CA ALA A 644 9.00 12.51 -31.81
C ALA A 644 9.64 11.14 -31.57
N ASN A 645 9.32 10.51 -30.42
CA ASN A 645 9.80 9.16 -30.09
C ASN A 645 9.35 8.11 -31.13
N ALA A 646 8.18 8.29 -31.75
CA ALA A 646 7.71 7.42 -32.83
C ALA A 646 8.51 7.55 -34.13
N GLN A 647 9.34 8.60 -34.27
CA GLN A 647 10.22 8.82 -35.44
C GLN A 647 11.66 8.35 -35.19
N LEU A 648 12.00 7.93 -33.98
CA LEU A 648 13.32 7.41 -33.66
C LEU A 648 13.59 6.14 -34.49
N PHE A 649 14.81 6.04 -35.02
CA PHE A 649 15.28 4.96 -35.87
C PHE A 649 14.67 4.90 -37.29
N GLU A 650 13.77 5.86 -37.66
CA GLU A 650 13.31 6.01 -39.02
C GLU A 650 14.32 6.73 -39.88
N LEU A 651 14.17 6.63 -41.21
CA LEU A 651 15.08 7.30 -42.16
C LEU A 651 14.83 8.82 -42.17
N ASN A 652 15.90 9.63 -42.11
CA ASN A 652 15.78 11.09 -42.20
C ASN A 652 15.60 11.53 -43.65
N ASP A 653 14.46 11.26 -44.24
CA ASP A 653 14.08 11.66 -45.58
C ASP A 653 12.96 12.73 -45.60
N SER A 654 12.59 13.19 -46.79
CA SER A 654 11.52 14.18 -46.95
C SER A 654 10.14 13.64 -46.52
N ASN A 655 9.93 12.33 -46.62
CA ASN A 655 8.65 11.71 -46.27
C ASN A 655 8.48 11.67 -44.73
N THR A 656 9.52 11.24 -44.01
CA THR A 656 9.53 11.22 -42.55
C THR A 656 9.34 12.62 -41.97
N ARG A 657 10.04 13.63 -42.52
CA ARG A 657 9.86 15.03 -42.11
C ARG A 657 8.43 15.53 -42.35
N SER A 658 7.87 15.25 -43.53
CA SER A 658 6.48 15.63 -43.85
C SER A 658 5.46 14.90 -42.96
N ASN A 659 5.68 13.62 -42.65
CA ASN A 659 4.84 12.85 -41.76
C ASN A 659 4.84 13.46 -40.33
N PHE A 660 6.00 13.83 -39.82
CA PHE A 660 6.11 14.51 -38.53
C PHE A 660 5.33 15.83 -38.51
N VAL A 661 5.49 16.68 -39.53
CA VAL A 661 4.74 17.94 -39.64
C VAL A 661 3.23 17.67 -39.71
N ASN A 662 2.81 16.65 -40.45
CA ASN A 662 1.40 16.26 -40.57
C ASN A 662 0.79 15.75 -39.26
N ILE A 663 1.59 15.28 -38.30
CA ILE A 663 1.14 14.91 -36.93
C ILE A 663 1.08 16.15 -36.04
N VAL A 664 2.12 17.01 -36.10
CA VAL A 664 2.28 18.15 -35.19
C VAL A 664 1.33 19.30 -35.54
N GLU A 665 1.17 19.67 -36.80
CA GLU A 665 0.32 20.82 -37.18
C GLU A 665 -1.15 20.67 -36.76
N PRO A 666 -1.85 19.56 -36.98
CA PRO A 666 -3.23 19.40 -36.53
C PRO A 666 -3.41 19.56 -35.02
N TYR A 667 -2.44 19.04 -34.23
CA TYR A 667 -2.42 19.19 -32.78
C TYR A 667 -2.28 20.66 -32.37
N LEU A 668 -1.32 21.39 -32.96
CA LEU A 668 -1.16 22.82 -32.68
C LEU A 668 -2.33 23.68 -33.15
N ARG A 669 -3.01 23.31 -34.25
CA ARG A 669 -4.26 23.94 -34.68
C ARG A 669 -5.41 23.73 -33.68
N ASP A 670 -5.50 22.56 -33.08
CA ASP A 670 -6.47 22.28 -32.03
C ASP A 670 -6.19 23.16 -30.78
N ILE A 671 -4.93 23.29 -30.37
CA ILE A 671 -4.52 24.22 -29.29
C ILE A 671 -4.85 25.67 -29.64
N GLN A 672 -4.63 26.09 -30.89
CA GLN A 672 -5.00 27.42 -31.38
C GLN A 672 -6.52 27.64 -31.31
N ALA A 673 -7.31 26.67 -31.77
CA ALA A 673 -8.77 26.71 -31.67
C ALA A 673 -9.27 26.80 -30.21
N LYS A 674 -8.55 26.15 -29.30
CA LYS A 674 -8.79 26.18 -27.84
C LYS A 674 -8.14 27.38 -27.14
N ARG A 675 -7.66 28.38 -27.91
CA ARG A 675 -7.12 29.66 -27.41
C ARG A 675 -5.79 29.51 -26.63
N GLY A 676 -5.00 28.46 -26.86
CA GLY A 676 -3.68 28.30 -26.23
C GLY A 676 -2.61 29.18 -26.87
N VAL A 677 -2.61 29.27 -28.19
CA VAL A 677 -1.68 30.09 -28.95
C VAL A 677 -2.44 31.04 -29.91
N TYR A 678 -1.85 32.19 -30.19
CA TYR A 678 -2.33 33.08 -31.24
C TYR A 678 -1.97 32.58 -32.61
N ASP A 679 -0.72 32.04 -32.74
CA ASP A 679 -0.15 31.61 -34.00
C ASP A 679 0.97 30.60 -33.71
N PHE A 680 1.28 29.74 -34.69
CA PHE A 680 2.39 28.79 -34.61
C PHE A 680 3.02 28.59 -35.99
N LEU A 681 4.27 28.14 -35.99
CA LEU A 681 5.01 27.75 -37.19
C LEU A 681 5.82 26.50 -36.86
N VAL A 682 5.71 25.48 -37.73
CA VAL A 682 6.54 24.28 -37.67
C VAL A 682 7.49 24.27 -38.86
N VAL A 683 8.78 24.18 -38.59
CA VAL A 683 9.82 24.08 -39.61
C VAL A 683 10.50 22.73 -39.42
N CYS A 684 10.31 21.83 -40.36
CA CYS A 684 10.96 20.54 -40.42
C CYS A 684 11.21 20.17 -41.90
N ASP A 685 12.15 20.88 -42.53
CA ASP A 685 12.47 20.75 -43.95
C ASP A 685 13.99 20.75 -44.17
N GLN A 686 14.41 21.02 -45.39
CA GLN A 686 15.84 21.06 -45.74
C GLN A 686 16.59 22.27 -45.14
N THR A 687 15.90 23.29 -44.68
CA THR A 687 16.52 24.49 -44.11
C THR A 687 17.10 24.23 -42.70
N ASN A 688 16.48 23.39 -41.91
CA ASN A 688 16.95 22.99 -40.59
C ASN A 688 17.53 21.55 -40.55
N ASN A 689 17.25 20.70 -41.56
CA ASN A 689 17.88 19.40 -41.76
C ASN A 689 18.83 19.46 -42.97
N THR A 690 19.96 20.14 -42.78
CA THR A 690 21.03 20.22 -43.77
C THR A 690 21.73 18.87 -43.96
N PRO A 691 22.52 18.65 -45.07
CA PRO A 691 23.28 17.42 -45.21
C PRO A 691 24.16 17.08 -44.00
N ASP A 692 24.77 18.08 -43.37
CA ASP A 692 25.61 17.88 -42.18
C ASP A 692 24.80 17.37 -40.98
N VAL A 693 23.54 17.81 -40.82
CA VAL A 693 22.63 17.32 -39.76
C VAL A 693 22.22 15.88 -40.02
N ILE A 694 21.94 15.55 -41.29
CA ILE A 694 21.56 14.19 -41.70
C ILE A 694 22.76 13.25 -41.55
N ASP A 695 23.97 13.67 -41.95
CA ASP A 695 25.20 12.89 -41.83
C ASP A 695 25.57 12.62 -40.34
N ASN A 696 25.17 13.50 -39.42
CA ASN A 696 25.32 13.31 -37.99
C ASN A 696 24.19 12.42 -37.35
N ASN A 697 23.29 11.86 -38.15
CA ASN A 697 22.11 11.11 -37.67
C ASN A 697 21.17 11.94 -36.81
N GLU A 698 21.11 13.26 -37.03
CA GLU A 698 20.20 14.15 -36.28
C GLU A 698 18.96 14.44 -37.13
N PHE A 699 17.81 14.53 -36.45
CA PHE A 699 16.56 15.05 -36.98
C PHE A 699 16.17 16.31 -36.21
N ARG A 700 15.94 17.42 -36.92
CA ARG A 700 15.60 18.70 -36.29
C ARG A 700 14.24 19.20 -36.76
N ALA A 701 13.39 19.54 -35.79
CA ALA A 701 12.14 20.21 -36.00
C ALA A 701 12.05 21.45 -35.09
N ASP A 702 11.89 22.63 -35.67
CA ASP A 702 11.75 23.87 -34.95
C ASP A 702 10.27 24.26 -34.85
N ILE A 703 9.76 24.40 -33.65
CA ILE A 703 8.38 24.72 -33.39
C ILE A 703 8.28 26.07 -32.69
N PHE A 704 7.78 27.07 -33.43
CA PHE A 704 7.60 28.42 -32.95
C PHE A 704 6.17 28.62 -32.47
N LEU A 705 6.00 29.00 -31.21
CA LEU A 705 4.69 29.23 -30.60
C LEU A 705 4.55 30.69 -30.14
N LYS A 706 3.42 31.29 -30.43
CA LYS A 706 3.04 32.61 -29.96
C LYS A 706 1.92 32.47 -28.88
N PRO A 707 2.29 32.36 -27.59
CA PRO A 707 1.32 32.03 -26.53
C PRO A 707 0.32 33.15 -26.27
N THR A 708 -0.89 32.79 -25.86
CA THR A 708 -1.88 33.74 -25.35
C THR A 708 -1.50 34.17 -23.94
N LYS A 709 -1.71 35.46 -23.61
CA LYS A 709 -1.40 36.03 -22.28
C LYS A 709 -2.67 36.23 -21.48
N SER A 710 -2.60 35.98 -20.16
CA SER A 710 -3.67 36.33 -19.21
C SER A 710 -3.78 37.83 -19.02
N ILE A 711 -5.00 38.31 -18.74
CA ILE A 711 -5.26 39.72 -18.40
C ILE A 711 -4.96 39.90 -16.91
N ASN A 712 -3.96 40.73 -16.59
CA ASN A 712 -3.59 41.02 -15.20
C ASN A 712 -3.98 42.41 -14.75
N TYR A 713 -4.19 43.36 -15.71
CA TYR A 713 -4.55 44.74 -15.44
C TYR A 713 -5.76 45.15 -16.27
N ILE A 714 -6.76 45.73 -15.65
CA ILE A 714 -7.95 46.26 -16.27
C ILE A 714 -8.05 47.72 -15.84
N THR A 715 -7.98 48.65 -16.81
CA THR A 715 -8.22 50.06 -16.56
C THR A 715 -9.65 50.38 -16.97
N LEU A 716 -10.44 50.88 -16.03
CA LEU A 716 -11.78 51.39 -16.27
C LEU A 716 -11.77 52.90 -16.12
N THR A 717 -12.03 53.61 -17.21
CA THR A 717 -12.13 55.07 -17.20
C THR A 717 -13.60 55.49 -17.21
N PHE A 718 -14.02 56.13 -16.16
CA PHE A 718 -15.37 56.70 -16.08
C PHE A 718 -15.28 58.21 -16.35
N VAL A 719 -15.95 58.68 -17.38
CA VAL A 719 -16.00 60.11 -17.74
C VAL A 719 -17.36 60.66 -17.37
N ALA A 720 -17.41 61.59 -16.42
CA ALA A 720 -18.62 62.32 -16.11
C ALA A 720 -18.75 63.48 -17.08
N THR A 721 -19.79 63.45 -17.88
CA THR A 721 -20.10 64.57 -18.85
C THR A 721 -21.19 65.45 -18.32
N ARG A 722 -21.22 66.75 -18.77
CA ARG A 722 -22.30 67.68 -18.48
C ARG A 722 -23.56 67.32 -19.29
N THR A 723 -24.71 67.60 -18.74
CA THR A 723 -26.01 67.44 -19.43
C THR A 723 -26.03 68.27 -20.71
N GLY A 724 -26.13 67.57 -21.88
CA GLY A 724 -26.19 68.22 -23.21
C GLY A 724 -24.97 68.03 -24.10
N VAL A 725 -23.92 67.33 -23.64
CA VAL A 725 -22.77 66.96 -24.49
C VAL A 725 -23.05 65.64 -25.17
N ALA A 726 -22.90 65.56 -26.49
CA ALA A 726 -23.08 64.35 -27.25
C ALA A 726 -21.88 63.37 -26.96
N PHE A 727 -22.15 62.05 -26.67
CA PHE A 727 -21.11 61.05 -26.35
C PHE A 727 -20.03 60.92 -27.43
N ASN A 728 -20.35 61.22 -28.70
CA ASN A 728 -19.39 61.19 -29.82
C ASN A 728 -18.27 62.25 -29.70
N GLU A 729 -18.52 63.36 -29.02
CA GLU A 729 -17.52 64.40 -28.77
C GLU A 729 -16.56 64.06 -27.65
N VAL A 730 -17.01 63.25 -26.70
CA VAL A 730 -16.19 62.81 -25.54
C VAL A 730 -15.23 61.65 -25.91
N VAL A 731 -15.65 60.77 -26.81
CA VAL A 731 -14.84 59.62 -27.24
C VAL A 731 -13.59 60.04 -28.05
N GLY A 732 -13.62 61.23 -28.64
CA GLY A 732 -12.44 61.75 -29.38
C GLY A 732 -11.38 62.45 -28.52
N THR A 733 -11.62 62.64 -27.22
CA THR A 733 -10.74 63.38 -26.30
C THR A 733 -10.19 62.55 -25.12
N VAL A 734 -10.43 61.26 -25.08
CA VAL A 734 -9.89 60.34 -24.04
C VAL A 734 -8.75 59.45 -24.55
#